data_a8a0ff1df5aecb7ab2b6e852aa777bfd
#
_entry.id   a8a0ff1df5aecb7ab2b6e852aa777bfd
#
_cell.length_a   1.000
_cell.length_b   1.000
_cell.length_c   1.000
_cell.angle_alpha   90.00
_cell.angle_beta   90.00
_cell.angle_gamma   90.00
#
_symmetry.space_group_name_H-M   'P 1'
#
loop_
_entity.id
_entity.type
_entity.pdbx_description
1 polymer ?
#
loop_
_entity_poly.entity_id
_entity_poly.type
_entity_poly.pdbx_seq_one_letter_code
_entity_poly.pdbx_strand_id
1 'polypeptide(L)'
;MNIIIPLGGKGERFTKEGYHKPKALIDVFDKTMIETVIDNLNIKNDDNLFIIYNPYLDKNGFEFSTYIKTKYPKVYLIKLENDTKGAAETVYLGIEHIYKNTNTYLTSNVFLNKTILLDCDTFYTEDILTIFRNSNDNMVFYTKKYNEPPIYSYITLDEKTNTIINIAEKNKISVNANTGAYAFVSMALLNKYCEIVINEKIYFNNEPYTSCVISKMLDNNIKFVGTQLNNKYVFSLGTPIELKKYVENTYGFLFDLDGTLVITDDIYYNTWKELLENYNITLTEELFKKYIQGNNDKYVLNTLLSKIDIDLNELSNKKDSIFLQNIDKIVVIEGVLKFIEKISMLGHKICIVTNCNRIVAETIVKHIDIYKYIDYIVANGETEHAKPNPMPYLYAMTKCNIESSKCFIFEDSKSGLLSAKSSNPKCLIGIDTVYTKDELENVGVDICISNYLNIDIEYMFSYNNNEIENIKNYIKESLPFDVDDIIINNNKLKGGFIADVNQVKILKTNGEIINSVLKIENNHVSDLSKMAKSLDLYEREYYFYDRIACYVNVKIPKYISLVKNENYRNIGILLENLFLQGNYKVNLNLNNEKIEISLNIIEKMAKFHTKFWNKKLKSMFPELKMPTDPIFCPTWYNFIYERWELFKKKWENILHHHEIQYGENIINEFIQIQQRLSFGNVTIIHGDIKSPNIFYDIDKNYEPCFIDWQHIAIGKGVQDLVFFLIESFDIEKLPVLFPLFKNYYYIKLIENGISYSSIE
;
A
#
# COMPACT_ATOMS: atom_id res chain seq x y z
N MET A 1 -18.05 -28.12 -11.87
CA MET A 1 -18.14 -26.94 -12.77
C MET A 1 -17.17 -27.10 -13.94
N ASN A 2 -17.46 -26.53 -15.10
CA ASN A 2 -16.50 -26.52 -16.21
C ASN A 2 -15.80 -25.16 -16.28
N ILE A 3 -14.50 -25.17 -16.52
CA ILE A 3 -13.65 -24.02 -16.74
C ILE A 3 -13.06 -24.19 -18.14
N ILE A 4 -13.28 -23.23 -19.02
CA ILE A 4 -12.82 -23.28 -20.42
C ILE A 4 -11.89 -22.09 -20.66
N ILE A 5 -10.67 -22.38 -21.16
CA ILE A 5 -9.69 -21.37 -21.57
C ILE A 5 -9.45 -21.55 -23.07
N PRO A 6 -10.00 -20.69 -23.94
CA PRO A 6 -9.80 -20.76 -25.37
C PRO A 6 -8.47 -20.09 -25.77
N LEU A 7 -7.64 -20.77 -26.54
CA LEU A 7 -6.35 -20.31 -27.06
C LEU A 7 -6.40 -20.23 -28.59
N GLY A 8 -7.28 -19.35 -29.12
CA GLY A 8 -7.46 -19.15 -30.57
C GLY A 8 -6.58 -18.02 -31.16
N GLY A 9 -6.15 -17.08 -30.35
CA GLY A 9 -5.45 -15.89 -30.81
C GLY A 9 -3.95 -16.11 -31.07
N LYS A 10 -3.41 -15.59 -32.20
CA LYS A 10 -2.00 -15.75 -32.58
C LYS A 10 -1.03 -14.83 -31.81
N GLY A 11 -1.53 -13.85 -31.03
CA GLY A 11 -0.69 -12.95 -30.27
C GLY A 11 0.13 -11.96 -31.10
N GLU A 12 -0.40 -11.50 -32.25
CA GLU A 12 0.32 -10.65 -33.21
C GLU A 12 0.92 -9.36 -32.61
N ARG A 13 0.29 -8.79 -31.56
CA ARG A 13 0.82 -7.62 -30.86
C ARG A 13 2.17 -7.92 -30.20
N PHE A 14 2.31 -9.10 -29.60
CA PHE A 14 3.56 -9.56 -28.99
C PHE A 14 4.62 -9.87 -30.05
N THR A 15 4.24 -10.52 -31.15
CA THR A 15 5.18 -10.82 -32.25
C THR A 15 5.75 -9.53 -32.86
N LYS A 16 4.95 -8.47 -33.00
CA LYS A 16 5.39 -7.15 -33.51
C LYS A 16 6.41 -6.47 -32.58
N GLU A 17 6.35 -6.75 -31.29
CA GLU A 17 7.30 -6.24 -30.27
C GLU A 17 8.48 -7.21 -30.01
N GLY A 18 8.67 -8.20 -30.88
CA GLY A 18 9.83 -9.09 -30.83
C GLY A 18 9.71 -10.32 -29.93
N TYR A 19 8.53 -10.62 -29.42
CA TYR A 19 8.31 -11.86 -28.68
C TYR A 19 8.21 -13.03 -29.66
N HIS A 20 9.03 -14.06 -29.45
CA HIS A 20 9.09 -15.24 -30.33
C HIS A 20 8.20 -16.39 -29.86
N LYS A 21 7.84 -16.43 -28.56
CA LYS A 21 6.95 -17.46 -28.01
C LYS A 21 5.48 -17.14 -28.33
N PRO A 22 4.63 -18.17 -28.55
CA PRO A 22 3.19 -17.98 -28.59
C PRO A 22 2.69 -17.28 -27.30
N LYS A 23 1.66 -16.44 -27.41
CA LYS A 23 1.17 -15.58 -26.34
C LYS A 23 0.98 -16.34 -25.01
N ALA A 24 0.32 -17.50 -25.04
CA ALA A 24 0.09 -18.32 -23.84
C ALA A 24 1.37 -18.82 -23.15
N LEU A 25 2.49 -18.91 -23.90
CA LEU A 25 3.79 -19.39 -23.42
C LEU A 25 4.79 -18.25 -23.16
N ILE A 26 4.39 -17.00 -23.25
CA ILE A 26 5.23 -15.88 -22.86
C ILE A 26 5.47 -15.93 -21.36
N ASP A 27 6.74 -15.72 -20.96
CA ASP A 27 7.14 -15.77 -19.57
C ASP A 27 6.61 -14.54 -18.80
N VAL A 28 6.05 -14.81 -17.65
CA VAL A 28 5.60 -13.86 -16.64
C VAL A 28 6.32 -14.24 -15.34
N PHE A 29 7.49 -13.67 -15.12
CA PHE A 29 8.45 -14.09 -14.10
C PHE A 29 8.96 -15.54 -14.32
N ASP A 30 8.69 -16.40 -13.36
CA ASP A 30 9.08 -17.83 -13.34
C ASP A 30 8.06 -18.75 -14.01
N LYS A 31 6.90 -18.22 -14.44
CA LYS A 31 5.78 -18.98 -15.05
C LYS A 31 5.47 -18.45 -16.44
N THR A 32 4.75 -19.24 -17.22
CA THR A 32 4.16 -18.75 -18.46
C THR A 32 2.83 -18.03 -18.19
N MET A 33 2.36 -17.24 -19.16
CA MET A 33 1.08 -16.52 -19.05
C MET A 33 -0.09 -17.44 -18.71
N ILE A 34 -0.20 -18.58 -19.37
CA ILE A 34 -1.28 -19.55 -19.11
C ILE A 34 -1.16 -20.19 -17.73
N GLU A 35 0.05 -20.47 -17.25
CA GLU A 35 0.28 -20.96 -15.89
C GLU A 35 -0.13 -19.92 -14.85
N THR A 36 0.21 -18.65 -15.08
CA THR A 36 -0.20 -17.55 -14.19
C THR A 36 -1.72 -17.47 -14.09
N VAL A 37 -2.45 -17.67 -15.19
CA VAL A 37 -3.93 -17.72 -15.16
C VAL A 37 -4.43 -18.93 -14.37
N ILE A 38 -3.94 -20.14 -14.66
CA ILE A 38 -4.43 -21.38 -14.02
C ILE A 38 -4.13 -21.42 -12.52
N ASP A 39 -2.90 -21.06 -12.13
CA ASP A 39 -2.45 -21.15 -10.74
C ASP A 39 -3.15 -20.15 -9.81
N ASN A 40 -3.72 -19.07 -10.36
CA ASN A 40 -4.55 -18.12 -9.60
C ASN A 40 -6.04 -18.53 -9.50
N LEU A 41 -6.44 -19.67 -10.05
CA LEU A 41 -7.82 -20.16 -9.97
C LEU A 41 -7.99 -21.16 -8.82
N ASN A 42 -9.02 -20.95 -7.99
CA ASN A 42 -9.41 -21.92 -6.95
C ASN A 42 -10.18 -23.11 -7.54
N ILE A 43 -9.46 -23.94 -8.32
CA ILE A 43 -10.00 -25.13 -8.99
C ILE A 43 -10.17 -26.25 -7.98
N LYS A 44 -11.39 -26.79 -7.85
CA LYS A 44 -11.70 -27.92 -6.98
C LYS A 44 -11.50 -29.26 -7.69
N ASN A 45 -11.41 -30.33 -6.91
CA ASN A 45 -11.18 -31.67 -7.44
C ASN A 45 -12.28 -32.19 -8.38
N ASP A 46 -13.49 -31.67 -8.26
CA ASP A 46 -14.67 -31.98 -9.08
C ASP A 46 -14.90 -31.02 -10.25
N ASP A 47 -14.01 -30.03 -10.43
CA ASP A 47 -14.05 -29.15 -11.59
C ASP A 47 -13.33 -29.76 -12.79
N ASN A 48 -13.84 -29.45 -13.99
CA ASN A 48 -13.24 -29.85 -15.25
C ASN A 48 -12.54 -28.62 -15.88
N LEU A 49 -11.23 -28.66 -16.03
CA LEU A 49 -10.47 -27.65 -16.76
C LEU A 49 -10.24 -28.11 -18.21
N PHE A 50 -10.82 -27.36 -19.16
CA PHE A 50 -10.63 -27.54 -20.59
C PHE A 50 -9.79 -26.42 -21.18
N ILE A 51 -8.73 -26.77 -21.90
CA ILE A 51 -7.95 -25.83 -22.70
C ILE A 51 -8.15 -26.18 -24.18
N ILE A 52 -8.79 -25.27 -24.90
CA ILE A 52 -9.08 -25.43 -26.34
C ILE A 52 -8.05 -24.60 -27.09
N TYR A 53 -7.24 -25.24 -27.95
CA TYR A 53 -6.11 -24.58 -28.57
C TYR A 53 -5.92 -24.88 -30.04
N ASN A 54 -5.36 -23.91 -30.76
CA ASN A 54 -5.05 -24.02 -32.19
C ASN A 54 -3.76 -24.81 -32.42
N PRO A 55 -3.64 -25.51 -33.56
CA PRO A 55 -2.51 -26.40 -33.88
C PRO A 55 -1.13 -25.73 -33.87
N TYR A 56 -1.08 -24.41 -34.09
CA TYR A 56 0.20 -23.68 -34.16
C TYR A 56 0.96 -23.68 -32.83
N LEU A 57 0.28 -23.91 -31.69
CA LEU A 57 0.91 -23.98 -30.38
C LEU A 57 1.81 -25.20 -30.17
N ASP A 58 1.60 -26.25 -30.98
CA ASP A 58 2.45 -27.46 -31.02
C ASP A 58 3.41 -27.45 -32.21
N LYS A 59 3.58 -26.31 -32.91
CA LYS A 59 4.47 -26.19 -34.06
C LYS A 59 5.73 -25.39 -33.71
N ASN A 60 6.74 -25.42 -34.55
CA ASN A 60 7.96 -24.62 -34.44
C ASN A 60 8.79 -24.87 -33.16
N GLY A 61 8.81 -26.11 -32.67
CA GLY A 61 9.57 -26.47 -31.47
C GLY A 61 8.87 -26.20 -30.14
N PHE A 62 7.62 -25.75 -30.16
CA PHE A 62 6.79 -25.62 -28.97
C PHE A 62 5.95 -26.90 -28.79
N GLU A 63 6.22 -27.61 -27.72
CA GLU A 63 5.47 -28.80 -27.32
C GLU A 63 4.42 -28.44 -26.26
N PHE A 64 3.49 -27.54 -26.62
CA PHE A 64 2.50 -26.97 -25.71
C PHE A 64 1.71 -28.06 -24.99
N SER A 65 1.20 -29.05 -25.75
CA SER A 65 0.40 -30.11 -25.17
C SER A 65 1.15 -30.97 -24.16
N THR A 66 2.39 -31.33 -24.47
CA THR A 66 3.28 -32.10 -23.56
C THR A 66 3.61 -31.27 -22.32
N TYR A 67 3.97 -30.02 -22.51
CA TYR A 67 4.31 -29.10 -21.42
C TYR A 67 3.15 -28.92 -20.42
N ILE A 68 1.96 -28.55 -20.92
CA ILE A 68 0.78 -28.34 -20.07
C ILE A 68 0.34 -29.62 -19.38
N LYS A 69 0.35 -30.75 -20.10
CA LYS A 69 -0.07 -32.04 -19.53
C LYS A 69 0.85 -32.54 -18.42
N THR A 70 2.15 -32.26 -18.55
CA THR A 70 3.13 -32.59 -17.50
C THR A 70 2.87 -31.78 -16.23
N LYS A 71 2.54 -30.50 -16.37
CA LYS A 71 2.33 -29.60 -15.23
C LYS A 71 0.94 -29.72 -14.62
N TYR A 72 -0.07 -29.92 -15.46
CA TYR A 72 -1.48 -30.07 -15.06
C TYR A 72 -2.07 -31.41 -15.57
N PRO A 73 -1.75 -32.54 -14.94
CA PRO A 73 -2.15 -33.87 -15.44
C PRO A 73 -3.65 -34.05 -15.61
N LYS A 74 -4.46 -33.36 -14.82
CA LYS A 74 -5.94 -33.44 -14.86
C LYS A 74 -6.58 -32.55 -15.93
N VAL A 75 -5.84 -31.71 -16.65
CA VAL A 75 -6.38 -30.81 -17.68
C VAL A 75 -6.88 -31.63 -18.90
N TYR A 76 -7.99 -31.20 -19.46
CA TYR A 76 -8.48 -31.71 -20.75
C TYR A 76 -8.00 -30.80 -21.88
N LEU A 77 -7.04 -31.28 -22.68
CA LEU A 77 -6.50 -30.55 -23.84
C LEU A 77 -7.27 -30.91 -25.09
N ILE A 78 -7.84 -29.91 -25.76
CA ILE A 78 -8.62 -30.06 -26.98
C ILE A 78 -7.87 -29.32 -28.08
N LYS A 79 -7.19 -30.10 -28.94
CA LYS A 79 -6.48 -29.57 -30.12
C LYS A 79 -7.46 -29.44 -31.26
N LEU A 80 -7.62 -28.26 -31.82
CA LEU A 80 -8.41 -28.00 -32.99
C LEU A 80 -7.67 -28.45 -34.27
N GLU A 81 -8.40 -28.72 -35.32
CA GLU A 81 -7.82 -29.14 -36.62
C GLU A 81 -7.26 -27.89 -37.40
N ASN A 82 -7.96 -26.77 -37.29
CA ASN A 82 -7.65 -25.55 -38.00
C ASN A 82 -7.65 -24.33 -37.11
N ASP A 83 -7.02 -23.24 -37.57
CA ASP A 83 -7.09 -21.93 -36.95
C ASP A 83 -8.53 -21.39 -36.97
N THR A 84 -8.92 -20.71 -35.91
CA THR A 84 -10.25 -20.11 -35.76
C THR A 84 -10.23 -18.60 -35.99
N LYS A 85 -11.38 -18.03 -36.30
CA LYS A 85 -11.53 -16.58 -36.59
C LYS A 85 -11.69 -15.74 -35.31
N GLY A 86 -12.04 -16.36 -34.18
CA GLY A 86 -12.25 -15.66 -32.92
C GLY A 86 -12.66 -16.58 -31.77
N ALA A 87 -12.83 -16.00 -30.59
CA ALA A 87 -13.04 -16.73 -29.34
C ALA A 87 -14.31 -17.60 -29.36
N ALA A 88 -15.44 -17.10 -29.87
CA ALA A 88 -16.69 -17.87 -29.91
C ALA A 88 -16.59 -19.09 -30.83
N GLU A 89 -15.85 -19.00 -31.96
CA GLU A 89 -15.62 -20.14 -32.86
C GLU A 89 -14.70 -21.19 -32.21
N THR A 90 -13.65 -20.76 -31.51
CA THR A 90 -12.76 -21.64 -30.73
C THR A 90 -13.55 -22.42 -29.69
N VAL A 91 -14.40 -21.73 -28.94
CA VAL A 91 -15.27 -22.34 -27.92
C VAL A 91 -16.25 -23.34 -28.53
N TYR A 92 -16.95 -22.94 -29.61
CA TYR A 92 -17.89 -23.79 -30.30
C TYR A 92 -17.26 -25.11 -30.75
N LEU A 93 -16.18 -25.02 -31.53
CA LEU A 93 -15.50 -26.22 -32.06
C LEU A 93 -14.94 -27.12 -30.95
N GLY A 94 -14.45 -26.52 -29.87
CA GLY A 94 -13.98 -27.25 -28.70
C GLY A 94 -15.11 -28.01 -27.98
N ILE A 95 -16.26 -27.34 -27.78
CA ILE A 95 -17.43 -28.00 -27.15
C ILE A 95 -17.98 -29.08 -28.04
N GLU A 96 -18.06 -28.90 -29.37
CA GLU A 96 -18.44 -29.93 -30.33
C GLU A 96 -17.49 -31.14 -30.29
N HIS A 97 -16.17 -30.88 -30.12
CA HIS A 97 -15.19 -31.95 -29.92
C HIS A 97 -15.47 -32.73 -28.62
N ILE A 98 -15.77 -32.04 -27.51
CA ILE A 98 -16.16 -32.67 -26.23
C ILE A 98 -17.43 -33.51 -26.44
N TYR A 99 -18.41 -32.98 -27.19
CA TYR A 99 -19.67 -33.66 -27.47
C TYR A 99 -19.47 -35.00 -28.21
N LYS A 100 -18.64 -34.97 -29.26
CA LYS A 100 -18.33 -36.17 -30.07
C LYS A 100 -17.53 -37.23 -29.30
N ASN A 101 -16.80 -36.82 -28.26
CA ASN A 101 -15.90 -37.69 -27.50
C ASN A 101 -16.34 -37.88 -26.03
N THR A 102 -17.65 -37.85 -25.76
CA THR A 102 -18.22 -37.94 -24.39
C THR A 102 -17.75 -39.14 -23.60
N ASN A 103 -17.50 -40.27 -24.25
CA ASN A 103 -16.99 -41.50 -23.60
C ASN A 103 -15.55 -41.34 -23.05
N THR A 104 -14.83 -40.32 -23.51
CA THR A 104 -13.43 -40.02 -23.11
C THR A 104 -13.39 -38.90 -22.05
N TYR A 105 -14.38 -37.98 -22.05
CA TYR A 105 -14.36 -36.76 -21.28
C TYR A 105 -15.36 -36.70 -20.12
N LEU A 106 -15.79 -37.83 -19.53
CA LEU A 106 -16.68 -37.82 -18.39
C LEU A 106 -18.18 -37.96 -18.69
N THR A 107 -18.91 -38.23 -17.61
CA THR A 107 -20.35 -38.48 -17.52
C THR A 107 -21.20 -37.54 -18.39
N SER A 108 -22.37 -38.01 -18.84
CA SER A 108 -23.39 -37.30 -19.62
C SER A 108 -23.82 -35.93 -19.04
N ASN A 109 -23.43 -35.61 -17.81
CA ASN A 109 -23.79 -34.38 -17.11
C ASN A 109 -22.85 -33.17 -17.40
N VAL A 110 -21.73 -33.36 -18.09
CA VAL A 110 -20.76 -32.25 -18.35
C VAL A 110 -21.41 -31.06 -19.06
N PHE A 111 -22.36 -31.30 -19.95
CA PHE A 111 -23.08 -30.25 -20.71
C PHE A 111 -24.07 -29.45 -19.88
N LEU A 112 -24.57 -30.01 -18.79
CA LEU A 112 -25.50 -29.35 -17.87
C LEU A 112 -24.78 -28.56 -16.78
N ASN A 113 -23.47 -28.78 -16.63
CA ASN A 113 -22.71 -28.12 -15.60
C ASN A 113 -22.52 -26.62 -15.89
N LYS A 114 -22.54 -25.81 -14.83
CA LYS A 114 -22.10 -24.43 -14.86
C LYS A 114 -20.75 -24.31 -15.56
N THR A 115 -20.60 -23.35 -16.45
CA THR A 115 -19.41 -23.22 -17.29
C THR A 115 -18.91 -21.76 -17.26
N ILE A 116 -17.64 -21.56 -16.97
CA ILE A 116 -16.97 -20.26 -17.04
C ILE A 116 -15.94 -20.26 -18.17
N LEU A 117 -15.98 -19.22 -19.00
CA LEU A 117 -14.94 -18.91 -19.98
C LEU A 117 -13.98 -17.91 -19.40
N LEU A 118 -12.70 -18.12 -19.59
CA LEU A 118 -11.63 -17.23 -19.13
C LEU A 118 -10.67 -16.92 -20.27
N ASP A 119 -10.38 -15.65 -20.47
CA ASP A 119 -9.32 -15.24 -21.39
C ASP A 119 -7.95 -15.71 -20.83
N CYS A 120 -7.07 -16.16 -21.71
CA CYS A 120 -5.76 -16.73 -21.33
C CYS A 120 -4.72 -15.69 -20.88
N ASP A 121 -5.07 -14.43 -20.87
CA ASP A 121 -4.20 -13.30 -20.67
C ASP A 121 -4.68 -12.35 -19.55
N THR A 122 -5.66 -12.80 -18.77
CA THR A 122 -6.12 -12.08 -17.59
C THR A 122 -6.20 -13.04 -16.42
N PHE A 123 -5.56 -12.73 -15.31
CA PHE A 123 -5.69 -13.51 -14.08
C PHE A 123 -6.30 -12.68 -12.95
N TYR A 124 -6.83 -13.39 -11.97
CA TYR A 124 -7.61 -12.84 -10.87
C TYR A 124 -7.04 -13.33 -9.55
N THR A 125 -6.80 -12.44 -8.62
CA THR A 125 -6.46 -12.79 -7.24
C THR A 125 -7.69 -12.83 -6.33
N GLU A 126 -8.83 -12.34 -6.83
CA GLU A 126 -10.16 -12.53 -6.22
C GLU A 126 -10.78 -13.85 -6.71
N ASP A 127 -11.38 -14.63 -5.81
CA ASP A 127 -11.90 -15.97 -6.14
C ASP A 127 -13.19 -15.93 -6.96
N ILE A 128 -13.06 -15.65 -8.25
CA ILE A 128 -14.18 -15.58 -9.21
C ILE A 128 -14.90 -16.91 -9.37
N LEU A 129 -14.22 -18.05 -9.17
CA LEU A 129 -14.84 -19.37 -9.29
C LEU A 129 -15.83 -19.61 -8.14
N THR A 130 -15.49 -19.24 -6.92
CA THR A 130 -16.40 -19.36 -5.78
C THR A 130 -17.56 -18.38 -5.87
N ILE A 131 -17.34 -17.16 -6.37
CA ILE A 131 -18.42 -16.21 -6.65
C ILE A 131 -19.43 -16.85 -7.61
N PHE A 132 -18.97 -17.43 -8.73
CA PHE A 132 -19.88 -18.08 -9.69
C PHE A 132 -20.51 -19.37 -9.18
N ARG A 133 -19.81 -20.20 -8.40
CA ARG A 133 -20.38 -21.40 -7.79
C ARG A 133 -21.63 -21.08 -6.96
N ASN A 134 -21.60 -19.97 -6.26
CA ASN A 134 -22.68 -19.54 -5.37
C ASN A 134 -23.83 -18.78 -6.08
N SER A 135 -23.70 -18.48 -7.38
CA SER A 135 -24.74 -17.83 -8.19
C SER A 135 -25.52 -18.85 -9.00
N ASN A 136 -26.78 -18.58 -9.30
CA ASN A 136 -27.61 -19.35 -10.22
C ASN A 136 -27.86 -18.65 -11.56
N ASP A 137 -27.29 -17.46 -11.77
CA ASP A 137 -27.45 -16.65 -12.97
C ASP A 137 -26.22 -16.78 -13.89
N ASN A 138 -26.41 -16.49 -15.19
CA ASN A 138 -25.27 -16.19 -16.05
C ASN A 138 -24.64 -14.87 -15.59
N MET A 139 -23.31 -14.73 -15.69
CA MET A 139 -22.58 -13.58 -15.15
C MET A 139 -21.53 -13.06 -16.14
N VAL A 140 -21.28 -11.75 -16.06
CA VAL A 140 -20.10 -11.11 -16.65
C VAL A 140 -19.35 -10.40 -15.53
N PHE A 141 -18.07 -10.69 -15.38
CA PHE A 141 -17.22 -10.02 -14.43
C PHE A 141 -16.64 -8.75 -15.05
N TYR A 142 -16.77 -7.61 -14.36
CA TYR A 142 -16.34 -6.33 -14.89
C TYR A 142 -15.60 -5.48 -13.85
N THR A 143 -14.81 -4.53 -14.34
CA THR A 143 -14.17 -3.47 -13.56
C THR A 143 -14.55 -2.10 -14.10
N LYS A 144 -14.41 -1.04 -13.30
CA LYS A 144 -14.68 0.34 -13.76
C LYS A 144 -13.44 0.98 -14.38
N LYS A 145 -13.52 1.40 -15.65
CA LYS A 145 -12.46 2.03 -16.43
C LYS A 145 -12.92 3.40 -16.94
N TYR A 146 -12.43 4.46 -16.28
CA TYR A 146 -12.91 5.83 -16.57
C TYR A 146 -12.19 6.48 -17.75
N ASN A 147 -10.86 6.46 -17.76
CA ASN A 147 -10.03 7.24 -18.69
C ASN A 147 -9.24 6.38 -19.69
N GLU A 148 -9.62 5.10 -19.86
CA GLU A 148 -8.94 4.19 -20.80
C GLU A 148 -9.61 4.20 -22.18
N PRO A 149 -8.84 3.95 -23.25
CA PRO A 149 -9.38 3.80 -24.59
C PRO A 149 -10.33 2.59 -24.68
N PRO A 150 -11.26 2.56 -25.65
CA PRO A 150 -12.26 1.51 -25.79
C PRO A 150 -11.68 0.21 -26.36
N ILE A 151 -10.82 -0.48 -25.60
CA ILE A 151 -10.16 -1.73 -26.01
C ILE A 151 -10.85 -2.99 -25.46
N TYR A 152 -11.79 -2.85 -24.54
CA TYR A 152 -12.55 -3.94 -23.90
C TYR A 152 -13.94 -4.05 -24.51
N SER A 153 -14.67 -5.11 -24.18
CA SER A 153 -16.13 -5.08 -24.25
C SER A 153 -16.70 -4.39 -23.01
N TYR A 154 -17.78 -3.63 -23.18
CA TYR A 154 -18.40 -2.83 -22.11
C TYR A 154 -19.84 -3.23 -21.90
N ILE A 155 -20.32 -3.20 -20.65
CA ILE A 155 -21.69 -3.57 -20.27
C ILE A 155 -22.43 -2.38 -19.68
N THR A 156 -23.73 -2.24 -20.00
CA THR A 156 -24.65 -1.39 -19.25
C THR A 156 -25.50 -2.23 -18.33
N LEU A 157 -25.78 -1.70 -17.15
CA LEU A 157 -26.50 -2.41 -16.09
C LEU A 157 -27.77 -1.66 -15.69
N ASP A 158 -28.79 -2.40 -15.30
CA ASP A 158 -29.86 -1.88 -14.47
C ASP A 158 -29.33 -1.68 -13.04
N GLU A 159 -29.33 -0.46 -12.55
CA GLU A 159 -28.72 -0.08 -11.27
C GLU A 159 -29.38 -0.75 -10.04
N LYS A 160 -30.65 -1.16 -10.16
CA LYS A 160 -31.40 -1.77 -9.04
C LYS A 160 -31.15 -3.29 -8.93
N THR A 161 -30.99 -3.94 -10.08
CA THR A 161 -30.95 -5.42 -10.17
C THR A 161 -29.56 -5.95 -10.54
N ASN A 162 -28.63 -5.08 -10.93
CA ASN A 162 -27.34 -5.44 -11.56
C ASN A 162 -27.50 -6.34 -12.81
N THR A 163 -28.69 -6.36 -13.41
CA THR A 163 -28.94 -7.10 -14.65
C THR A 163 -28.31 -6.38 -15.83
N ILE A 164 -27.62 -7.12 -16.69
CA ILE A 164 -27.00 -6.55 -17.90
C ILE A 164 -28.10 -6.24 -18.92
N ILE A 165 -28.15 -4.97 -19.34
CA ILE A 165 -29.08 -4.47 -20.36
C ILE A 165 -28.47 -4.64 -21.75
N ASN A 166 -27.18 -4.32 -21.87
CA ASN A 166 -26.48 -4.35 -23.17
C ASN A 166 -24.99 -4.65 -22.97
N ILE A 167 -24.37 -5.25 -23.97
CA ILE A 167 -22.93 -5.48 -24.08
C ILE A 167 -22.45 -5.09 -25.48
N ALA A 168 -21.35 -4.35 -25.57
CA ALA A 168 -20.76 -3.88 -26.84
C ALA A 168 -19.26 -4.13 -26.88
N GLU A 169 -18.79 -4.74 -27.95
CA GLU A 169 -17.36 -5.00 -28.19
C GLU A 169 -16.64 -3.71 -28.61
N LYS A 170 -15.55 -3.36 -27.93
CA LYS A 170 -14.67 -2.19 -28.24
C LYS A 170 -15.43 -0.88 -28.49
N ASN A 171 -16.59 -0.76 -27.89
CA ASN A 171 -17.42 0.46 -27.92
C ASN A 171 -17.79 0.83 -26.47
N LYS A 172 -17.31 1.98 -26.00
CA LYS A 172 -17.45 2.42 -24.60
C LYS A 172 -18.85 2.95 -24.30
N ILE A 173 -19.83 2.04 -24.19
CA ILE A 173 -21.22 2.37 -23.85
C ILE A 173 -21.41 2.71 -22.35
N SER A 174 -20.40 2.43 -21.53
CA SER A 174 -20.36 2.71 -20.10
C SER A 174 -18.91 2.74 -19.60
N VAL A 175 -18.72 2.88 -18.29
CA VAL A 175 -17.41 2.70 -17.62
C VAL A 175 -17.15 1.26 -17.20
N ASN A 176 -18.14 0.35 -17.31
CA ASN A 176 -18.06 -1.03 -16.85
C ASN A 176 -17.39 -1.89 -17.94
N ALA A 177 -16.09 -2.05 -17.85
CA ALA A 177 -15.27 -2.84 -18.78
C ALA A 177 -15.24 -4.30 -18.32
N ASN A 178 -15.53 -5.21 -19.25
CA ASN A 178 -15.42 -6.64 -19.01
C ASN A 178 -13.95 -7.04 -18.77
N THR A 179 -13.76 -8.03 -17.92
CA THR A 179 -12.44 -8.52 -17.51
C THR A 179 -11.95 -9.73 -18.29
N GLY A 180 -12.75 -10.28 -19.22
CA GLY A 180 -12.44 -11.54 -19.91
C GLY A 180 -12.92 -12.80 -19.18
N ALA A 181 -13.75 -12.66 -18.14
CA ALA A 181 -14.41 -13.75 -17.45
C ALA A 181 -15.93 -13.71 -17.70
N TYR A 182 -16.44 -14.80 -18.27
CA TYR A 182 -17.84 -14.95 -18.65
C TYR A 182 -18.40 -16.26 -18.11
N ALA A 183 -19.49 -16.22 -17.39
CA ALA A 183 -20.06 -17.39 -16.73
C ALA A 183 -21.46 -17.72 -17.25
N PHE A 184 -21.70 -18.99 -17.52
CA PHE A 184 -22.93 -19.53 -18.11
C PHE A 184 -23.50 -20.67 -17.23
N VAL A 185 -24.79 -20.68 -17.06
CA VAL A 185 -25.48 -21.71 -16.24
C VAL A 185 -25.27 -23.13 -16.75
N SER A 186 -24.95 -23.32 -18.05
CA SER A 186 -24.58 -24.61 -18.62
C SER A 186 -23.72 -24.47 -19.87
N MET A 187 -22.90 -25.49 -20.12
CA MET A 187 -22.14 -25.63 -21.37
C MET A 187 -23.05 -25.73 -22.59
N ALA A 188 -24.16 -26.46 -22.49
CA ALA A 188 -25.11 -26.61 -23.58
C ALA A 188 -25.74 -25.27 -24.02
N LEU A 189 -26.06 -24.40 -23.06
CA LEU A 189 -26.57 -23.06 -23.38
C LEU A 189 -25.53 -22.25 -24.13
N LEU A 190 -24.29 -22.24 -23.65
CA LEU A 190 -23.17 -21.58 -24.32
C LEU A 190 -22.98 -22.10 -25.73
N ASN A 191 -22.92 -23.41 -25.93
CA ASN A 191 -22.72 -24.05 -27.24
C ASN A 191 -23.78 -23.62 -28.25
N LYS A 192 -25.07 -23.70 -27.87
CA LYS A 192 -26.20 -23.28 -28.69
C LYS A 192 -26.05 -21.85 -29.22
N TYR A 193 -25.66 -20.90 -28.38
CA TYR A 193 -25.54 -19.52 -28.79
C TYR A 193 -24.24 -19.21 -29.56
N CYS A 194 -23.17 -19.94 -29.31
CA CYS A 194 -21.97 -19.92 -30.15
C CYS A 194 -22.30 -20.37 -31.58
N GLU A 195 -23.06 -21.49 -31.73
CA GLU A 195 -23.52 -21.97 -33.02
C GLU A 195 -24.37 -20.95 -33.78
N ILE A 196 -25.32 -20.29 -33.10
CA ILE A 196 -26.17 -19.23 -33.69
C ILE A 196 -25.31 -18.07 -34.20
N VAL A 197 -24.38 -17.57 -33.39
CA VAL A 197 -23.52 -16.44 -33.74
C VAL A 197 -22.65 -16.77 -34.96
N ILE A 198 -22.16 -17.99 -35.07
CA ILE A 198 -21.32 -18.42 -36.19
C ILE A 198 -22.16 -18.57 -37.45
N ASN A 199 -23.33 -19.21 -37.38
CA ASN A 199 -24.22 -19.47 -38.50
C ASN A 199 -24.83 -18.15 -39.05
N GLU A 200 -25.27 -17.26 -38.18
CA GLU A 200 -25.82 -15.96 -38.51
C GLU A 200 -24.76 -14.90 -38.83
N LYS A 201 -23.43 -15.21 -38.65
CA LYS A 201 -22.28 -14.33 -38.89
C LYS A 201 -22.38 -13.02 -38.08
N ILE A 202 -22.78 -13.12 -36.81
CA ILE A 202 -22.85 -11.97 -35.88
C ILE A 202 -21.44 -11.70 -35.37
N TYR A 203 -20.71 -10.88 -36.10
CA TYR A 203 -19.30 -10.61 -35.91
C TYR A 203 -19.03 -9.13 -35.61
N PHE A 204 -18.00 -8.83 -34.86
CA PHE A 204 -17.43 -7.51 -34.73
C PHE A 204 -16.06 -7.52 -35.44
N ASN A 205 -15.85 -6.59 -36.43
CA ASN A 205 -14.62 -6.56 -37.24
C ASN A 205 -14.21 -7.92 -37.86
N ASN A 206 -15.17 -8.67 -38.36
CA ASN A 206 -15.02 -10.03 -38.93
C ASN A 206 -14.58 -11.12 -37.94
N GLU A 207 -14.67 -10.86 -36.62
CA GLU A 207 -14.34 -11.82 -35.57
C GLU A 207 -15.57 -12.13 -34.71
N PRO A 208 -15.87 -13.41 -34.40
CA PRO A 208 -16.91 -13.81 -33.45
C PRO A 208 -16.37 -13.74 -32.01
N TYR A 209 -16.62 -12.62 -31.32
CA TYR A 209 -16.26 -12.44 -29.91
C TYR A 209 -17.29 -13.10 -28.98
N THR A 210 -16.87 -13.42 -27.74
CA THR A 210 -17.79 -13.89 -26.68
C THR A 210 -18.87 -12.85 -26.35
N SER A 211 -18.54 -11.56 -26.45
CA SER A 211 -19.51 -10.45 -26.31
C SER A 211 -20.64 -10.51 -27.34
N CYS A 212 -20.37 -10.97 -28.57
CA CYS A 212 -21.43 -11.19 -29.59
C CYS A 212 -22.39 -12.33 -29.16
N VAL A 213 -21.87 -13.39 -28.54
CA VAL A 213 -22.68 -14.49 -28.03
C VAL A 213 -23.61 -13.99 -26.91
N ILE A 214 -23.07 -13.20 -25.97
CA ILE A 214 -23.85 -12.65 -24.86
C ILE A 214 -24.87 -11.64 -25.38
N SER A 215 -24.53 -10.77 -26.34
CA SER A 215 -25.47 -9.83 -26.97
C SER A 215 -26.67 -10.58 -27.57
N LYS A 216 -26.41 -11.65 -28.35
CA LYS A 216 -27.49 -12.50 -28.93
C LYS A 216 -28.33 -13.21 -27.86
N MET A 217 -27.71 -13.58 -26.73
CA MET A 217 -28.42 -14.16 -25.59
C MET A 217 -29.35 -13.13 -24.93
N LEU A 218 -28.89 -11.91 -24.75
CA LEU A 218 -29.68 -10.78 -24.22
C LEU A 218 -30.88 -10.47 -25.14
N ASP A 219 -30.68 -10.43 -26.47
CA ASP A 219 -31.74 -10.24 -27.46
C ASP A 219 -32.85 -11.33 -27.35
N ASN A 220 -32.45 -12.51 -26.89
CA ASN A 220 -33.39 -13.61 -26.65
C ASN A 220 -33.86 -13.71 -25.19
N ASN A 221 -33.80 -12.60 -24.45
CA ASN A 221 -34.24 -12.49 -23.05
C ASN A 221 -33.53 -13.44 -22.09
N ILE A 222 -32.32 -13.90 -22.39
CA ILE A 222 -31.50 -14.64 -21.44
C ILE A 222 -30.84 -13.68 -20.47
N LYS A 223 -31.15 -13.83 -19.19
CA LYS A 223 -30.67 -12.94 -18.11
C LYS A 223 -29.17 -13.14 -17.85
N PHE A 224 -28.46 -12.04 -17.73
CA PHE A 224 -27.10 -11.96 -17.21
C PHE A 224 -27.03 -10.95 -16.06
N VAL A 225 -26.17 -11.22 -15.08
CA VAL A 225 -25.88 -10.33 -13.95
C VAL A 225 -24.43 -9.83 -14.08
N GLY A 226 -24.24 -8.53 -13.92
CA GLY A 226 -22.90 -7.94 -13.85
C GLY A 226 -22.33 -8.07 -12.44
N THR A 227 -21.12 -8.61 -12.31
CA THR A 227 -20.40 -8.70 -11.05
C THR A 227 -19.16 -7.82 -11.09
N GLN A 228 -19.16 -6.78 -10.26
CA GLN A 228 -18.03 -5.87 -10.18
C GLN A 228 -16.90 -6.50 -9.38
N LEU A 229 -15.68 -6.52 -9.95
CA LEU A 229 -14.44 -6.84 -9.27
C LEU A 229 -13.67 -5.56 -8.94
N ASN A 230 -12.80 -5.64 -7.94
CA ASN A 230 -11.90 -4.53 -7.63
C ASN A 230 -10.77 -4.50 -8.67
N ASN A 231 -10.51 -3.32 -9.25
CA ASN A 231 -9.43 -3.11 -10.23
C ASN A 231 -8.04 -3.58 -9.73
N LYS A 232 -7.80 -3.55 -8.43
CA LYS A 232 -6.53 -3.98 -7.82
C LYS A 232 -6.29 -5.48 -7.89
N TYR A 233 -7.32 -6.28 -8.15
CA TYR A 233 -7.30 -7.75 -8.12
C TYR A 233 -7.53 -8.39 -9.49
N VAL A 234 -7.50 -7.58 -10.55
CA VAL A 234 -7.64 -8.03 -11.95
C VAL A 234 -6.42 -7.57 -12.74
N PHE A 235 -5.66 -8.52 -13.24
CA PHE A 235 -4.38 -8.29 -13.92
C PHE A 235 -4.47 -8.71 -15.38
N SER A 236 -4.55 -7.73 -16.28
CA SER A 236 -4.50 -7.95 -17.72
C SER A 236 -3.05 -8.01 -18.20
N LEU A 237 -2.72 -9.06 -18.94
CA LEU A 237 -1.44 -9.30 -19.60
C LEU A 237 -1.61 -9.34 -21.12
N GLY A 238 -2.74 -8.85 -21.64
CA GLY A 238 -3.19 -9.00 -23.04
C GLY A 238 -2.36 -8.28 -24.07
N THR A 239 -1.53 -7.32 -23.65
CA THR A 239 -0.63 -6.58 -24.53
C THR A 239 0.78 -6.50 -23.93
N PRO A 240 1.83 -6.28 -24.75
CA PRO A 240 3.20 -6.08 -24.25
C PRO A 240 3.30 -4.95 -23.22
N ILE A 241 2.54 -3.87 -23.39
CA ILE A 241 2.50 -2.73 -22.46
C ILE A 241 1.92 -3.15 -21.09
N GLU A 242 0.81 -3.90 -21.10
CA GLU A 242 0.19 -4.37 -19.85
C GLU A 242 1.09 -5.37 -19.12
N LEU A 243 1.70 -6.31 -19.87
CA LEU A 243 2.66 -7.25 -19.31
C LEU A 243 3.86 -6.51 -18.68
N LYS A 244 4.45 -5.56 -19.41
CA LYS A 244 5.56 -4.75 -18.91
C LYS A 244 5.16 -3.98 -17.65
N LYS A 245 4.00 -3.33 -17.67
CA LYS A 245 3.46 -2.60 -16.50
C LYS A 245 3.27 -3.52 -15.29
N TYR A 246 2.77 -4.74 -15.48
CA TYR A 246 2.62 -5.71 -14.41
C TYR A 246 3.98 -6.10 -13.82
N VAL A 247 4.96 -6.45 -14.66
CA VAL A 247 6.31 -6.82 -14.24
C VAL A 247 7.02 -5.66 -13.52
N GLU A 248 6.87 -4.42 -14.04
CA GLU A 248 7.46 -3.23 -13.42
C GLU A 248 6.87 -2.90 -12.05
N ASN A 249 5.59 -3.20 -11.82
CA ASN A 249 4.90 -2.92 -10.56
C ASN A 249 4.85 -4.12 -9.59
N THR A 250 5.46 -5.24 -9.95
CA THR A 250 5.53 -6.41 -9.05
C THR A 250 6.80 -6.36 -8.21
N TYR A 251 6.63 -6.62 -6.92
CA TYR A 251 7.68 -6.67 -5.91
C TYR A 251 7.83 -8.09 -5.35
N GLY A 252 9.00 -8.39 -4.79
CA GLY A 252 9.30 -9.61 -4.03
C GLY A 252 9.22 -9.34 -2.53
N PHE A 253 8.51 -10.19 -1.80
CA PHE A 253 8.45 -10.19 -0.35
C PHE A 253 9.09 -11.48 0.16
N LEU A 254 10.27 -11.35 0.74
CA LEU A 254 11.08 -12.46 1.21
C LEU A 254 11.08 -12.46 2.73
N PHE A 255 10.61 -13.54 3.31
CA PHE A 255 10.47 -13.67 4.77
C PHE A 255 11.41 -14.75 5.28
N ASP A 256 12.15 -14.43 6.33
CA ASP A 256 12.59 -15.49 7.24
C ASP A 256 11.36 -16.14 7.88
N LEU A 257 11.52 -17.26 8.55
CA LEU A 257 10.42 -18.04 9.12
C LEU A 257 10.36 -17.90 10.64
N ASP A 258 11.40 -18.38 11.32
CA ASP A 258 11.46 -18.46 12.79
C ASP A 258 11.81 -17.10 13.38
N GLY A 259 10.98 -16.58 14.29
CA GLY A 259 11.12 -15.24 14.85
C GLY A 259 10.57 -14.13 13.93
N THR A 260 10.31 -14.45 12.65
CA THR A 260 9.83 -13.52 11.64
C THR A 260 8.34 -13.69 11.32
N LEU A 261 7.87 -14.90 11.04
CA LEU A 261 6.45 -15.22 10.83
C LEU A 261 5.82 -15.93 12.02
N VAL A 262 6.61 -16.72 12.71
CA VAL A 262 6.21 -17.55 13.86
C VAL A 262 7.23 -17.47 14.97
N ILE A 263 6.78 -17.61 16.21
CA ILE A 263 7.63 -17.73 17.39
C ILE A 263 7.81 -19.21 17.71
N THR A 264 9.04 -19.68 17.62
CA THR A 264 9.43 -21.10 17.75
C THR A 264 10.46 -21.35 18.84
N ASP A 265 10.99 -20.33 19.49
CA ASP A 265 12.11 -20.42 20.43
C ASP A 265 11.85 -21.42 21.56
N ASP A 266 10.66 -21.39 22.19
CA ASP A 266 10.30 -22.32 23.26
C ASP A 266 10.27 -23.78 22.78
N ILE A 267 9.81 -24.00 21.55
CA ILE A 267 9.73 -25.34 20.94
C ILE A 267 11.14 -25.81 20.65
N TYR A 268 12.00 -24.96 20.03
CA TYR A 268 13.41 -25.29 19.77
C TYR A 268 14.18 -25.51 21.06
N TYR A 269 13.98 -24.68 22.08
CA TYR A 269 14.64 -24.88 23.36
C TYR A 269 14.32 -26.26 23.96
N ASN A 270 13.04 -26.62 24.00
CA ASN A 270 12.60 -27.93 24.51
C ASN A 270 13.06 -29.09 23.64
N THR A 271 13.04 -28.94 22.31
CA THR A 271 13.52 -29.93 21.35
C THR A 271 15.01 -30.21 21.51
N TRP A 272 15.81 -29.14 21.59
CA TRP A 272 17.25 -29.29 21.79
C TRP A 272 17.59 -29.78 23.18
N LYS A 273 16.83 -29.40 24.19
CA LYS A 273 16.99 -29.90 25.56
C LYS A 273 16.78 -31.42 25.61
N GLU A 274 15.67 -31.90 25.07
CA GLU A 274 15.38 -33.32 24.98
C GLU A 274 16.43 -34.09 24.20
N LEU A 275 16.89 -33.54 23.08
CA LEU A 275 17.91 -34.14 22.25
C LEU A 275 19.26 -34.24 22.97
N LEU A 276 19.72 -33.16 23.60
CA LEU A 276 21.03 -33.05 24.25
C LEU A 276 21.11 -33.83 25.57
N GLU A 277 19.97 -33.99 26.28
CA GLU A 277 19.87 -34.83 27.48
C GLU A 277 20.26 -36.29 27.18
N ASN A 278 19.99 -36.82 25.99
CA ASN A 278 20.41 -38.16 25.57
C ASN A 278 21.96 -38.32 25.49
N TYR A 279 22.66 -37.19 25.48
CA TYR A 279 24.14 -37.13 25.39
C TYR A 279 24.78 -36.57 26.66
N ASN A 280 24.02 -36.52 27.80
CA ASN A 280 24.40 -35.95 29.06
C ASN A 280 24.86 -34.48 29.01
N ILE A 281 24.26 -33.70 28.07
CA ILE A 281 24.51 -32.27 27.97
C ILE A 281 23.22 -31.55 28.51
N THR A 282 23.41 -30.78 29.57
CA THR A 282 22.35 -29.94 30.14
C THR A 282 22.28 -28.62 29.33
N LEU A 283 21.18 -28.37 28.62
CA LEU A 283 20.95 -27.11 27.93
C LEU A 283 20.50 -26.03 28.91
N THR A 284 21.22 -24.91 28.93
CA THR A 284 20.82 -23.69 29.65
C THR A 284 20.38 -22.64 28.67
N GLU A 285 19.61 -21.63 29.13
CA GLU A 285 19.20 -20.51 28.28
C GLU A 285 20.38 -19.75 27.68
N GLU A 286 21.50 -19.63 28.42
CA GLU A 286 22.72 -18.99 27.92
C GLU A 286 23.35 -19.79 26.78
N LEU A 287 23.43 -21.12 26.91
CA LEU A 287 23.93 -21.99 25.84
C LEU A 287 23.01 -21.97 24.64
N PHE A 288 21.69 -21.95 24.85
CA PHE A 288 20.71 -21.84 23.76
C PHE A 288 20.90 -20.55 22.97
N LYS A 289 20.89 -19.41 23.64
CA LYS A 289 21.07 -18.09 23.00
C LYS A 289 22.40 -17.96 22.29
N LYS A 290 23.48 -18.53 22.84
CA LYS A 290 24.82 -18.39 22.29
C LYS A 290 25.10 -19.28 21.10
N TYR A 291 24.61 -20.52 21.09
CA TYR A 291 25.02 -21.52 20.12
C TYR A 291 23.89 -22.07 19.24
N ILE A 292 22.63 -21.96 19.64
CA ILE A 292 21.50 -22.57 18.95
C ILE A 292 20.68 -21.52 18.21
N GLN A 293 20.24 -20.50 18.92
CA GLN A 293 19.36 -19.48 18.37
C GLN A 293 19.98 -18.79 17.13
N GLY A 294 19.27 -18.82 16.00
CA GLY A 294 19.71 -18.21 14.75
C GLY A 294 20.81 -18.97 13.98
N ASN A 295 21.27 -20.12 14.46
CA ASN A 295 22.29 -20.94 13.83
C ASN A 295 21.68 -22.18 13.15
N ASN A 296 22.39 -22.71 12.14
CA ASN A 296 21.97 -23.97 11.49
C ASN A 296 22.38 -25.19 12.31
N ASP A 297 21.64 -26.29 12.14
CA ASP A 297 21.85 -27.55 12.88
C ASP A 297 23.30 -28.05 12.81
N LYS A 298 23.93 -27.99 11.63
CA LYS A 298 25.31 -28.46 11.44
C LYS A 298 26.29 -27.70 12.33
N TYR A 299 26.14 -26.40 12.47
CA TYR A 299 26.97 -25.59 13.36
C TYR A 299 26.73 -25.99 14.83
N VAL A 300 25.47 -26.10 15.24
CA VAL A 300 25.09 -26.48 16.61
C VAL A 300 25.65 -27.86 17.00
N LEU A 301 25.41 -28.84 16.14
CA LEU A 301 25.88 -30.22 16.36
C LEU A 301 27.39 -30.32 16.40
N ASN A 302 28.07 -29.68 15.46
CA ASN A 302 29.56 -29.65 15.45
C ASN A 302 30.16 -28.94 16.67
N THR A 303 29.44 -27.95 17.24
CA THR A 303 29.91 -27.17 18.38
C THR A 303 29.68 -27.91 19.71
N LEU A 304 28.48 -28.43 19.91
CA LEU A 304 28.06 -29.03 21.20
C LEU A 304 28.36 -30.52 21.27
N LEU A 305 28.41 -31.26 20.13
CA LEU A 305 28.58 -32.70 20.04
C LEU A 305 29.86 -33.14 19.29
N SER A 306 30.77 -32.21 19.04
CA SER A 306 32.01 -32.45 18.24
C SER A 306 32.89 -33.61 18.73
N LYS A 307 32.75 -34.05 19.98
CA LYS A 307 33.55 -35.14 20.59
C LYS A 307 32.85 -36.49 20.53
N ILE A 308 31.65 -36.57 19.99
CA ILE A 308 30.83 -37.77 19.95
C ILE A 308 30.74 -38.24 18.50
N ASP A 309 31.02 -39.51 18.27
CA ASP A 309 30.94 -40.13 16.94
C ASP A 309 29.46 -40.42 16.61
N ILE A 310 28.84 -39.50 15.88
CA ILE A 310 27.40 -39.56 15.54
C ILE A 310 27.21 -39.10 14.11
N ASP A 311 26.29 -39.74 13.40
CA ASP A 311 25.76 -39.21 12.13
C ASP A 311 24.94 -37.93 12.38
N LEU A 312 25.51 -36.80 11.97
CA LEU A 312 24.88 -35.49 12.14
C LEU A 312 23.53 -35.35 11.40
N ASN A 313 23.37 -36.10 10.30
CA ASN A 313 22.11 -36.06 9.53
C ASN A 313 21.03 -36.84 10.28
N GLU A 314 21.37 -38.01 10.84
CA GLU A 314 20.42 -38.76 11.66
C GLU A 314 19.95 -37.95 12.87
N LEU A 315 20.87 -37.23 13.50
CA LEU A 315 20.57 -36.41 14.67
C LEU A 315 19.71 -35.18 14.31
N SER A 316 20.01 -34.52 13.19
CA SER A 316 19.17 -33.44 12.68
C SER A 316 17.75 -33.91 12.35
N ASN A 317 17.61 -35.09 11.73
CA ASN A 317 16.30 -35.69 11.45
C ASN A 317 15.54 -36.03 12.74
N LYS A 318 16.22 -36.51 13.77
CA LYS A 318 15.60 -36.78 15.08
C LYS A 318 15.12 -35.50 15.76
N LYS A 319 15.95 -34.44 15.72
CA LYS A 319 15.56 -33.11 16.20
C LYS A 319 14.30 -32.61 15.48
N ASP A 320 14.27 -32.70 14.16
CA ASP A 320 13.11 -32.27 13.36
C ASP A 320 11.84 -33.07 13.70
N SER A 321 11.99 -34.37 13.96
CA SER A 321 10.86 -35.21 14.36
C SER A 321 10.28 -34.79 15.72
N ILE A 322 11.13 -34.44 16.69
CA ILE A 322 10.70 -33.94 18.02
C ILE A 322 10.04 -32.57 17.85
N PHE A 323 10.60 -31.69 17.03
CA PHE A 323 10.02 -30.37 16.77
C PHE A 323 8.60 -30.51 16.15
N LEU A 324 8.45 -31.34 15.12
CA LEU A 324 7.19 -31.54 14.43
C LEU A 324 6.07 -32.16 15.31
N GLN A 325 6.42 -32.93 16.30
CA GLN A 325 5.46 -33.43 17.29
C GLN A 325 4.87 -32.31 18.17
N ASN A 326 5.53 -31.17 18.22
CA ASN A 326 5.10 -30.01 19.00
C ASN A 326 4.62 -28.83 18.15
N ILE A 327 4.34 -29.04 16.88
CA ILE A 327 3.99 -27.98 15.92
C ILE A 327 2.73 -27.19 16.34
N ASP A 328 1.80 -27.82 17.02
CA ASP A 328 0.58 -27.15 17.53
C ASP A 328 0.86 -26.07 18.60
N LYS A 329 2.09 -26.01 19.11
CA LYS A 329 2.52 -24.98 20.07
C LYS A 329 3.10 -23.74 19.41
N ILE A 330 3.19 -23.71 18.09
CA ILE A 330 3.68 -22.55 17.32
C ILE A 330 2.77 -21.36 17.56
N VAL A 331 3.36 -20.22 17.87
CA VAL A 331 2.65 -18.94 17.98
C VAL A 331 2.89 -18.13 16.72
N VAL A 332 1.82 -17.81 15.98
CA VAL A 332 1.90 -16.97 14.78
C VAL A 332 2.01 -15.50 15.20
N ILE A 333 2.95 -14.75 14.64
CA ILE A 333 3.08 -13.33 14.90
C ILE A 333 1.84 -12.60 14.38
N GLU A 334 1.33 -11.67 15.18
CA GLU A 334 0.05 -11.03 14.95
C GLU A 334 0.00 -10.30 13.61
N GLY A 335 -1.05 -10.57 12.81
CA GLY A 335 -1.27 -9.95 11.50
C GLY A 335 -0.64 -10.66 10.31
N VAL A 336 0.23 -11.68 10.51
CA VAL A 336 0.94 -12.41 9.44
C VAL A 336 0.00 -12.89 8.33
N LEU A 337 -1.05 -13.64 8.67
CA LEU A 337 -1.96 -14.22 7.67
C LEU A 337 -2.58 -13.14 6.78
N LYS A 338 -3.13 -12.09 7.40
CA LYS A 338 -3.77 -10.99 6.66
C LYS A 338 -2.80 -10.21 5.80
N PHE A 339 -1.56 -10.04 6.27
CA PHE A 339 -0.52 -9.33 5.53
C PHE A 339 -0.07 -10.12 4.31
N ILE A 340 0.22 -11.41 4.46
CA ILE A 340 0.61 -12.32 3.36
C ILE A 340 -0.53 -12.44 2.34
N GLU A 341 -1.77 -12.63 2.78
CA GLU A 341 -2.94 -12.65 1.92
C GLU A 341 -3.07 -11.36 1.10
N LYS A 342 -2.93 -10.19 1.75
CA LYS A 342 -2.99 -8.89 1.08
C LYS A 342 -1.90 -8.72 0.02
N ILE A 343 -0.66 -9.13 0.31
CA ILE A 343 0.45 -9.08 -0.66
C ILE A 343 0.14 -9.97 -1.87
N SER A 344 -0.32 -11.20 -1.61
CA SER A 344 -0.70 -12.15 -2.66
C SER A 344 -1.86 -11.59 -3.51
N MET A 345 -2.89 -11.02 -2.88
CA MET A 345 -4.01 -10.39 -3.60
C MET A 345 -3.57 -9.20 -4.47
N LEU A 346 -2.51 -8.49 -4.10
CA LEU A 346 -1.92 -7.43 -4.91
C LEU A 346 -1.02 -7.96 -6.04
N GLY A 347 -0.91 -9.27 -6.21
CA GLY A 347 -0.17 -9.92 -7.29
C GLY A 347 1.35 -9.89 -7.13
N HIS A 348 1.85 -9.71 -5.91
CA HIS A 348 3.29 -9.70 -5.60
C HIS A 348 3.80 -11.09 -5.30
N LYS A 349 5.14 -11.29 -5.41
CA LYS A 349 5.81 -12.56 -5.15
C LYS A 349 6.16 -12.72 -3.68
N ILE A 350 5.95 -13.92 -3.15
CA ILE A 350 6.18 -14.24 -1.73
C ILE A 350 7.12 -15.44 -1.63
N CYS A 351 8.25 -15.26 -0.94
CA CYS A 351 9.22 -16.31 -0.71
C CYS A 351 9.51 -16.47 0.79
N ILE A 352 9.75 -17.72 1.20
CA ILE A 352 10.29 -18.03 2.52
C ILE A 352 11.77 -18.37 2.37
N VAL A 353 12.63 -17.79 3.21
CA VAL A 353 14.08 -18.03 3.20
C VAL A 353 14.53 -18.35 4.62
N THR A 354 14.76 -19.62 4.93
CA THR A 354 15.00 -20.09 6.28
C THR A 354 16.21 -21.00 6.43
N ASN A 355 16.79 -21.03 7.62
CA ASN A 355 17.80 -22.01 8.02
C ASN A 355 17.20 -23.35 8.48
N CYS A 356 15.86 -23.50 8.50
CA CYS A 356 15.18 -24.77 8.76
C CYS A 356 15.32 -25.73 7.60
N ASN A 357 15.20 -27.03 7.88
CA ASN A 357 15.07 -28.04 6.84
C ASN A 357 13.75 -27.89 6.07
N ARG A 358 13.75 -28.28 4.80
CA ARG A 358 12.59 -28.15 3.88
C ARG A 358 11.30 -28.70 4.47
N ILE A 359 11.34 -29.92 5.03
CA ILE A 359 10.15 -30.58 5.59
C ILE A 359 9.57 -29.77 6.74
N VAL A 360 10.41 -29.24 7.64
CA VAL A 360 9.99 -28.41 8.77
C VAL A 360 9.36 -27.14 8.26
N ALA A 361 10.03 -26.42 7.37
CA ALA A 361 9.54 -25.16 6.80
C ALA A 361 8.18 -25.33 6.11
N GLU A 362 8.02 -26.35 5.24
CA GLU A 362 6.75 -26.63 4.57
C GLU A 362 5.65 -27.01 5.55
N THR A 363 5.97 -27.75 6.61
CA THR A 363 4.97 -28.14 7.62
C THR A 363 4.50 -26.93 8.40
N ILE A 364 5.41 -26.03 8.80
CA ILE A 364 5.06 -24.77 9.48
C ILE A 364 4.13 -23.93 8.61
N VAL A 365 4.51 -23.64 7.36
CA VAL A 365 3.70 -22.77 6.48
C VAL A 365 2.34 -23.39 6.11
N LYS A 366 2.22 -24.72 6.08
CA LYS A 366 0.96 -25.43 5.92
C LYS A 366 0.12 -25.35 7.18
N HIS A 367 0.74 -25.52 8.35
CA HIS A 367 0.06 -25.45 9.65
C HIS A 367 -0.57 -24.05 9.89
N ILE A 368 0.12 -22.98 9.52
CA ILE A 368 -0.38 -21.60 9.66
C ILE A 368 -1.20 -21.09 8.45
N ASP A 369 -1.59 -22.00 7.53
CA ASP A 369 -2.46 -21.75 6.34
C ASP A 369 -1.96 -20.68 5.35
N ILE A 370 -0.63 -20.49 5.22
CA ILE A 370 -0.06 -19.55 4.25
C ILE A 370 0.57 -20.23 3.03
N TYR A 371 0.70 -21.58 3.01
CA TYR A 371 1.39 -22.31 1.95
C TYR A 371 0.88 -21.98 0.53
N LYS A 372 -0.42 -21.77 0.39
CA LYS A 372 -1.09 -21.44 -0.87
C LYS A 372 -0.69 -20.07 -1.46
N TYR A 373 -0.09 -19.20 -0.66
CA TYR A 373 0.36 -17.87 -1.08
C TYR A 373 1.86 -17.81 -1.39
N ILE A 374 2.61 -18.88 -1.10
CA ILE A 374 4.07 -18.92 -1.23
C ILE A 374 4.46 -19.34 -2.64
N ASP A 375 5.23 -18.50 -3.33
CA ASP A 375 5.80 -18.82 -4.65
C ASP A 375 7.00 -19.75 -4.55
N TYR A 376 7.89 -19.53 -3.56
CA TYR A 376 9.07 -20.36 -3.36
C TYR A 376 9.51 -20.41 -1.89
N ILE A 377 10.09 -21.55 -1.50
CA ILE A 377 10.73 -21.72 -0.20
C ILE A 377 12.19 -22.05 -0.46
N VAL A 378 13.12 -21.32 0.16
CA VAL A 378 14.55 -21.64 0.24
C VAL A 378 14.84 -22.16 1.63
N ALA A 379 15.18 -23.44 1.74
CA ALA A 379 15.45 -24.11 2.98
C ALA A 379 16.97 -24.39 3.16
N ASN A 380 17.35 -24.82 4.35
CA ASN A 380 18.71 -25.20 4.64
C ASN A 380 19.22 -26.28 3.68
N GLY A 381 20.47 -26.13 3.19
CA GLY A 381 21.12 -27.07 2.27
C GLY A 381 20.77 -26.90 0.78
N GLU A 382 19.89 -25.97 0.43
CA GLU A 382 19.56 -25.69 -0.99
C GLU A 382 20.49 -24.66 -1.64
N THR A 383 21.31 -23.99 -0.84
CA THR A 383 22.38 -23.12 -1.31
C THR A 383 23.72 -23.60 -0.75
N GLU A 384 24.82 -23.29 -1.46
CA GLU A 384 26.16 -23.66 -1.03
C GLU A 384 26.53 -23.08 0.33
N HIS A 385 26.03 -21.88 0.61
CA HIS A 385 26.26 -21.19 1.88
C HIS A 385 24.93 -20.75 2.51
N ALA A 386 24.78 -21.02 3.80
CA ALA A 386 23.65 -20.56 4.60
C ALA A 386 23.82 -19.10 5.07
N LYS A 387 22.80 -18.48 5.67
CA LYS A 387 22.91 -17.20 6.36
C LYS A 387 24.06 -17.29 7.39
N PRO A 388 24.93 -16.28 7.54
CA PRO A 388 24.82 -14.88 7.09
C PRO A 388 25.28 -14.57 5.65
N ASN A 389 25.59 -15.59 4.82
CA ASN A 389 25.92 -15.35 3.42
C ASN A 389 24.66 -14.86 2.68
N PRO A 390 24.77 -13.92 1.70
CA PRO A 390 23.62 -13.42 0.94
C PRO A 390 22.98 -14.45 0.01
N MET A 391 23.64 -15.57 -0.24
CA MET A 391 23.25 -16.56 -1.23
C MET A 391 21.82 -17.07 -1.09
N PRO A 392 21.26 -17.36 0.12
CA PRO A 392 19.88 -17.81 0.24
C PRO A 392 18.85 -16.78 -0.28
N TYR A 393 19.04 -15.49 0.03
CA TYR A 393 18.16 -14.44 -0.47
C TYR A 393 18.34 -14.19 -1.97
N LEU A 394 19.57 -14.15 -2.48
CA LEU A 394 19.85 -14.03 -3.91
C LEU A 394 19.28 -15.20 -4.70
N TYR A 395 19.33 -16.40 -4.13
CA TYR A 395 18.73 -17.59 -4.76
C TYR A 395 17.21 -17.50 -4.82
N ALA A 396 16.55 -17.06 -3.74
CA ALA A 396 15.11 -16.80 -3.74
C ALA A 396 14.70 -15.76 -4.81
N MET A 397 15.43 -14.66 -4.90
CA MET A 397 15.22 -13.61 -5.92
C MET A 397 15.37 -14.20 -7.34
N THR A 398 16.38 -15.02 -7.57
CA THR A 398 16.61 -15.70 -8.86
C THR A 398 15.47 -16.65 -9.20
N LYS A 399 14.98 -17.44 -8.23
CA LYS A 399 13.87 -18.38 -8.43
C LYS A 399 12.58 -17.66 -8.79
N CYS A 400 12.31 -16.52 -8.19
CA CYS A 400 11.14 -15.70 -8.49
C CYS A 400 11.34 -14.73 -9.66
N ASN A 401 12.56 -14.70 -10.23
CA ASN A 401 12.95 -13.79 -11.33
C ASN A 401 12.66 -12.31 -10.99
N ILE A 402 13.00 -11.89 -9.78
CA ILE A 402 12.83 -10.51 -9.30
C ILE A 402 14.19 -9.92 -8.92
N GLU A 403 14.44 -8.69 -9.33
CA GLU A 403 15.64 -7.94 -8.98
C GLU A 403 15.68 -7.58 -7.48
N SER A 404 16.86 -7.56 -6.88
CA SER A 404 17.04 -7.18 -5.48
C SER A 404 16.47 -5.80 -5.15
N SER A 405 16.61 -4.84 -6.05
CA SER A 405 16.07 -3.48 -5.95
C SER A 405 14.54 -3.40 -5.86
N LYS A 406 13.84 -4.52 -6.07
CA LYS A 406 12.39 -4.68 -5.94
C LYS A 406 12.00 -5.60 -4.78
N CYS A 407 12.95 -6.03 -3.95
CA CYS A 407 12.69 -6.98 -2.88
C CYS A 407 12.61 -6.32 -1.51
N PHE A 408 11.59 -6.70 -0.74
CA PHE A 408 11.43 -6.40 0.68
C PHE A 408 11.82 -7.66 1.46
N ILE A 409 12.77 -7.54 2.39
CA ILE A 409 13.21 -8.68 3.21
C ILE A 409 12.82 -8.43 4.65
N PHE A 410 12.21 -9.46 5.28
CA PHE A 410 11.76 -9.46 6.67
C PHE A 410 12.61 -10.44 7.46
N GLU A 411 13.22 -9.97 8.56
CA GLU A 411 14.17 -10.72 9.37
C GLU A 411 14.19 -10.27 10.83
N ASP A 412 14.51 -11.19 11.74
CA ASP A 412 14.64 -10.93 13.17
C ASP A 412 16.02 -11.21 13.73
N SER A 413 16.81 -12.05 13.04
CA SER A 413 18.10 -12.54 13.53
C SER A 413 19.29 -11.76 12.96
N LYS A 414 20.36 -11.60 13.78
CA LYS A 414 21.61 -10.94 13.32
C LYS A 414 22.21 -11.61 12.09
N SER A 415 22.21 -12.94 12.05
CA SER A 415 22.73 -13.74 10.93
C SER A 415 21.91 -13.48 9.66
N GLY A 416 20.59 -13.49 9.79
CA GLY A 416 19.68 -13.23 8.70
C GLY A 416 19.73 -11.79 8.21
N LEU A 417 19.76 -10.81 9.11
CA LEU A 417 19.89 -9.39 8.78
C LEU A 417 21.18 -9.09 7.99
N LEU A 418 22.32 -9.71 8.36
CA LEU A 418 23.57 -9.57 7.62
C LEU A 418 23.48 -10.19 6.22
N SER A 419 22.84 -11.37 6.11
CA SER A 419 22.56 -12.04 4.84
C SER A 419 21.67 -11.19 3.93
N ALA A 420 20.56 -10.68 4.48
CA ALA A 420 19.60 -9.84 3.79
C ALA A 420 20.23 -8.52 3.32
N LYS A 421 20.92 -7.81 4.21
CA LYS A 421 21.62 -6.56 3.89
C LYS A 421 22.63 -6.73 2.75
N SER A 422 23.40 -7.82 2.80
CA SER A 422 24.42 -8.13 1.77
C SER A 422 23.81 -8.52 0.42
N SER A 423 22.53 -8.85 0.35
CA SER A 423 21.79 -9.09 -0.89
C SER A 423 21.27 -7.81 -1.55
N ASN A 424 21.45 -6.63 -0.91
CA ASN A 424 21.09 -5.30 -1.38
C ASN A 424 19.61 -5.18 -1.78
N PRO A 425 18.65 -5.44 -0.86
CA PRO A 425 17.22 -5.35 -1.14
C PRO A 425 16.77 -3.88 -1.30
N LYS A 426 15.55 -3.70 -1.80
CA LYS A 426 14.87 -2.39 -1.80
C LYS A 426 14.67 -1.86 -0.38
N CYS A 427 14.32 -2.74 0.55
CA CYS A 427 14.07 -2.39 1.94
C CYS A 427 14.31 -3.62 2.83
N LEU A 428 15.03 -3.43 3.93
CA LEU A 428 15.26 -4.42 4.97
C LEU A 428 14.40 -4.10 6.19
N ILE A 429 13.50 -5.00 6.53
CA ILE A 429 12.55 -4.86 7.65
C ILE A 429 13.01 -5.77 8.78
N GLY A 430 13.31 -5.18 9.94
CA GLY A 430 13.63 -5.89 11.17
C GLY A 430 12.41 -6.14 12.01
N ILE A 431 12.30 -7.33 12.62
CA ILE A 431 11.21 -7.69 13.54
C ILE A 431 11.77 -7.82 14.94
N ASP A 432 11.22 -7.10 15.90
CA ASP A 432 11.75 -6.98 17.28
C ASP A 432 11.33 -8.14 18.20
N THR A 433 11.30 -9.36 17.67
CA THR A 433 11.01 -10.58 18.43
C THR A 433 12.18 -11.06 19.28
N VAL A 434 13.41 -10.94 18.76
CA VAL A 434 14.65 -11.39 19.43
C VAL A 434 15.50 -10.22 19.89
N TYR A 435 15.62 -9.19 19.08
CA TYR A 435 16.41 -7.99 19.35
C TYR A 435 15.52 -6.79 19.59
N THR A 436 15.96 -5.87 20.44
CA THR A 436 15.29 -4.59 20.63
C THR A 436 15.38 -3.74 19.36
N LYS A 437 14.46 -2.80 19.23
CA LYS A 437 14.45 -1.86 18.10
C LYS A 437 15.80 -1.14 17.91
N ASP A 438 16.43 -0.68 19.00
CA ASP A 438 17.72 0.00 18.95
C ASP A 438 18.84 -0.93 18.45
N GLU A 439 18.81 -2.22 18.82
CA GLU A 439 19.78 -3.20 18.32
C GLU A 439 19.59 -3.48 16.83
N LEU A 440 18.34 -3.59 16.36
CA LEU A 440 18.02 -3.75 14.94
C LEU A 440 18.44 -2.52 14.11
N GLU A 441 18.16 -1.32 14.59
CA GLU A 441 18.59 -0.06 13.95
C GLU A 441 20.12 0.03 13.86
N ASN A 442 20.85 -0.45 14.87
CA ASN A 442 22.33 -0.49 14.86
C ASN A 442 22.89 -1.48 13.82
N VAL A 443 22.18 -2.55 13.47
CA VAL A 443 22.55 -3.45 12.36
C VAL A 443 22.28 -2.79 11.01
N GLY A 444 21.42 -1.77 10.97
CA GLY A 444 21.07 -0.98 9.81
C GLY A 444 19.88 -1.56 9.05
N VAL A 445 18.81 -1.92 9.76
CA VAL A 445 17.49 -2.15 9.15
C VAL A 445 16.88 -0.83 8.73
N ASP A 446 16.10 -0.86 7.67
CA ASP A 446 15.42 0.32 7.14
C ASP A 446 14.12 0.63 7.90
N ILE A 447 13.39 -0.42 8.31
CA ILE A 447 12.14 -0.34 9.04
C ILE A 447 12.17 -1.39 10.16
N CYS A 448 11.71 -1.01 11.36
CA CYS A 448 11.53 -1.95 12.47
C CYS A 448 10.04 -2.08 12.80
N ILE A 449 9.56 -3.32 12.94
CA ILE A 449 8.17 -3.64 13.29
C ILE A 449 8.12 -4.67 14.44
N SER A 450 7.06 -4.62 15.23
CA SER A 450 6.79 -5.63 16.28
C SER A 450 5.76 -6.68 15.83
N ASN A 451 4.96 -6.37 14.82
CA ASN A 451 3.96 -7.26 14.23
C ASN A 451 3.51 -6.73 12.85
N TYR A 452 2.58 -7.44 12.20
CA TYR A 452 2.13 -7.14 10.83
C TYR A 452 0.82 -6.34 10.75
N LEU A 453 0.22 -5.91 11.86
CA LEU A 453 -1.12 -5.29 11.88
C LEU A 453 -1.19 -3.93 11.18
N ASN A 454 -0.16 -3.12 11.34
CA ASN A 454 -0.19 -1.71 10.92
C ASN A 454 0.85 -1.38 9.83
N ILE A 455 1.24 -2.38 9.02
CA ILE A 455 2.19 -2.14 7.93
C ILE A 455 1.48 -1.39 6.80
N ASP A 456 2.01 -0.22 6.46
CA ASP A 456 1.59 0.54 5.29
C ASP A 456 2.35 0.06 4.06
N ILE A 457 1.71 -0.80 3.25
CA ILE A 457 2.30 -1.36 2.03
C ILE A 457 2.56 -0.28 0.98
N GLU A 458 1.70 0.74 0.87
CA GLU A 458 1.87 1.84 -0.10
C GLU A 458 3.13 2.66 0.27
N TYR A 459 3.36 2.87 1.58
CA TYR A 459 4.60 3.47 2.06
C TYR A 459 5.83 2.62 1.71
N MET A 460 5.77 1.28 1.88
CA MET A 460 6.87 0.39 1.51
C MET A 460 7.21 0.50 0.02
N PHE A 461 6.21 0.60 -0.86
CA PHE A 461 6.45 0.75 -2.30
C PHE A 461 7.13 2.07 -2.64
N SER A 462 6.79 3.13 -1.93
CA SER A 462 7.39 4.45 -2.10
C SER A 462 8.79 4.57 -1.48
N TYR A 463 9.21 3.59 -0.68
CA TYR A 463 10.53 3.57 -0.03
C TYR A 463 11.65 3.55 -1.09
N ASN A 464 12.56 4.51 -1.01
CA ASN A 464 13.65 4.66 -1.95
C ASN A 464 14.96 4.94 -1.20
N ASN A 465 15.83 3.95 -1.09
CA ASN A 465 17.12 4.06 -0.41
C ASN A 465 18.00 5.20 -0.95
N ASN A 466 17.99 5.42 -2.28
CA ASN A 466 18.76 6.52 -2.88
C ASN A 466 18.20 7.88 -2.48
N GLU A 467 16.88 8.01 -2.36
CA GLU A 467 16.24 9.26 -1.92
C GLU A 467 16.57 9.58 -0.47
N ILE A 468 16.56 8.56 0.40
CA ILE A 468 16.94 8.72 1.81
C ILE A 468 18.41 9.10 1.96
N GLU A 469 19.30 8.46 1.21
CA GLU A 469 20.72 8.80 1.24
C GLU A 469 20.97 10.22 0.69
N ASN A 470 20.27 10.63 -0.35
CA ASN A 470 20.30 12.01 -0.82
C ASN A 470 19.79 12.97 0.25
N ILE A 471 18.70 12.66 0.95
CA ILE A 471 18.18 13.49 2.04
C ILE A 471 19.21 13.60 3.18
N LYS A 472 19.88 12.51 3.56
CA LYS A 472 20.97 12.56 4.56
C LYS A 472 22.10 13.49 4.12
N ASN A 473 22.52 13.40 2.86
CA ASN A 473 23.53 14.28 2.29
C ASN A 473 23.07 15.74 2.29
N TYR A 474 21.84 16.03 1.89
CA TYR A 474 21.26 17.38 1.94
C TYR A 474 21.18 17.92 3.36
N ILE A 475 20.83 17.09 4.35
CA ILE A 475 20.87 17.48 5.76
C ILE A 475 22.31 17.82 6.16
N LYS A 476 23.27 16.95 5.85
CA LYS A 476 24.68 17.12 6.20
C LYS A 476 25.25 18.43 5.64
N GLU A 477 24.95 18.74 4.39
CA GLU A 477 25.36 19.96 3.71
C GLU A 477 24.65 21.22 4.24
N SER A 478 23.45 21.09 4.79
CA SER A 478 22.63 22.20 5.29
C SER A 478 22.94 22.58 6.74
N LEU A 479 23.71 21.79 7.47
CA LEU A 479 24.03 22.04 8.87
C LEU A 479 25.27 22.96 9.02
N PRO A 480 25.27 23.89 10.00
CA PRO A 480 26.38 24.83 10.22
C PRO A 480 27.55 24.23 11.03
N PHE A 481 27.62 22.91 11.18
CA PHE A 481 28.62 22.16 11.94
C PHE A 481 28.92 20.82 11.31
N ASP A 482 30.08 20.24 11.64
CA ASP A 482 30.52 18.96 11.11
C ASP A 482 29.72 17.77 11.70
N VAL A 483 29.29 16.88 10.82
CA VAL A 483 28.45 15.73 11.14
C VAL A 483 29.16 14.44 10.75
N ASP A 484 29.22 13.50 11.67
CA ASP A 484 29.72 12.14 11.44
C ASP A 484 28.70 11.31 10.71
N ASP A 485 27.49 11.15 11.28
CA ASP A 485 26.42 10.37 10.67
C ASP A 485 25.02 10.98 10.92
N ILE A 486 24.05 10.60 10.06
CA ILE A 486 22.65 10.98 10.16
C ILE A 486 21.78 9.74 10.08
N ILE A 487 21.00 9.49 11.12
CA ILE A 487 20.04 8.40 11.20
C ILE A 487 18.64 9.00 11.07
N ILE A 488 17.95 8.67 9.97
CA ILE A 488 16.56 9.05 9.75
C ILE A 488 15.70 7.84 10.17
N ASN A 489 14.86 8.02 11.19
CA ASN A 489 13.91 7.02 11.59
C ASN A 489 12.67 7.12 10.70
N ASN A 490 12.46 6.12 9.85
CA ASN A 490 11.40 6.10 8.84
C ASN A 490 9.99 5.82 9.38
N ASN A 491 9.83 5.64 10.69
CA ASN A 491 8.51 5.64 11.31
C ASN A 491 7.95 7.07 11.27
N LYS A 492 7.13 7.37 10.25
CA LYS A 492 6.45 8.66 10.16
C LYS A 492 5.72 8.95 11.47
N LEU A 493 5.97 10.10 12.04
CA LEU A 493 5.19 10.57 13.17
C LEU A 493 3.75 10.78 12.70
N LYS A 494 2.78 10.16 13.38
CA LYS A 494 1.35 10.32 13.05
C LYS A 494 0.96 11.79 13.18
N GLY A 495 0.38 12.37 12.10
CA GLY A 495 -0.21 13.71 12.14
C GLY A 495 0.07 14.62 10.94
N GLY A 496 1.05 14.32 10.08
CA GLY A 496 1.32 15.15 8.89
C GLY A 496 0.42 14.77 7.71
N PHE A 497 -0.63 15.55 7.43
CA PHE A 497 -1.46 15.33 6.25
C PHE A 497 -0.84 15.90 4.96
N ILE A 498 0.03 16.91 5.08
CA ILE A 498 0.58 17.68 3.96
C ILE A 498 2.07 17.38 3.78
N ALA A 499 2.84 17.27 4.86
CA ALA A 499 4.27 17.00 4.85
C ALA A 499 4.61 15.68 5.53
N ASP A 500 5.71 15.06 5.13
CA ASP A 500 6.27 13.90 5.82
C ASP A 500 7.09 14.37 7.02
N VAL A 501 6.84 13.78 8.19
CA VAL A 501 7.51 14.14 9.44
C VAL A 501 8.27 12.94 9.97
N ASN A 502 9.60 13.02 10.02
CA ASN A 502 10.49 11.94 10.41
C ASN A 502 11.37 12.34 11.60
N GLN A 503 11.64 11.40 12.50
CA GLN A 503 12.65 11.62 13.54
C GLN A 503 14.04 11.48 12.95
N VAL A 504 14.96 12.37 13.32
CA VAL A 504 16.33 12.39 12.84
C VAL A 504 17.29 12.51 14.03
N LYS A 505 18.23 11.58 14.13
CA LYS A 505 19.40 11.69 15.04
C LYS A 505 20.59 12.17 14.23
N ILE A 506 21.20 13.25 14.65
CA ILE A 506 22.39 13.83 14.02
C ILE A 506 23.56 13.57 14.97
N LEU A 507 24.55 12.81 14.53
CA LEU A 507 25.76 12.52 15.26
C LEU A 507 26.84 13.52 14.83
N LYS A 508 27.27 14.37 15.74
CA LYS A 508 28.37 15.31 15.46
C LYS A 508 29.73 14.62 15.60
N THR A 509 30.72 15.11 14.90
CA THR A 509 32.11 14.62 14.97
C THR A 509 32.73 14.73 16.37
N ASN A 510 32.18 15.54 17.25
CA ASN A 510 32.58 15.66 18.66
C ASN A 510 31.88 14.66 19.60
N GLY A 511 31.07 13.76 19.06
CA GLY A 511 30.30 12.77 19.82
C GLY A 511 28.96 13.26 20.41
N GLU A 512 28.59 14.52 20.19
CA GLU A 512 27.28 15.06 20.62
C GLU A 512 26.17 14.55 19.71
N ILE A 513 25.03 14.16 20.27
CA ILE A 513 23.84 13.71 19.54
C ILE A 513 22.77 14.80 19.60
N ILE A 514 22.28 15.25 18.44
CA ILE A 514 21.12 16.11 18.33
C ILE A 514 19.91 15.28 17.89
N ASN A 515 18.89 15.23 18.74
CA ASN A 515 17.61 14.65 18.38
C ASN A 515 16.70 15.71 17.75
N SER A 516 16.34 15.51 16.50
CA SER A 516 15.58 16.45 15.70
C SER A 516 14.37 15.79 15.03
N VAL A 517 13.53 16.61 14.45
CA VAL A 517 12.42 16.22 13.57
C VAL A 517 12.65 16.88 12.22
N LEU A 518 12.64 16.09 11.17
CA LEU A 518 12.63 16.55 9.79
C LEU A 518 11.19 16.62 9.30
N LYS A 519 10.74 17.80 8.94
CA LYS A 519 9.49 18.00 8.18
C LYS A 519 9.87 18.28 6.74
N ILE A 520 9.49 17.41 5.81
CA ILE A 520 9.89 17.44 4.40
C ILE A 520 8.67 17.43 3.49
N GLU A 521 8.78 18.05 2.33
CA GLU A 521 7.74 18.07 1.32
C GLU A 521 7.32 16.66 0.93
N ASN A 522 6.02 16.42 0.84
CA ASN A 522 5.50 15.14 0.39
C ASN A 522 5.57 15.06 -1.14
N ASN A 523 6.30 14.08 -1.67
CA ASN A 523 6.45 13.83 -3.10
C ASN A 523 5.27 13.05 -3.70
N HIS A 524 4.35 12.51 -2.88
CA HIS A 524 3.17 11.81 -3.40
C HIS A 524 2.18 12.79 -4.02
N VAL A 525 1.71 12.44 -5.23
CA VAL A 525 0.72 13.24 -5.95
C VAL A 525 -0.67 12.98 -5.37
N SER A 526 -1.03 13.69 -4.30
CA SER A 526 -2.39 13.75 -3.75
C SER A 526 -3.01 15.12 -4.01
N ASP A 527 -4.34 15.23 -3.88
CA ASP A 527 -5.00 16.54 -3.99
C ASP A 527 -4.54 17.50 -2.88
N LEU A 528 -4.20 16.97 -1.69
CA LEU A 528 -3.65 17.77 -0.59
C LEU A 528 -2.24 18.28 -0.88
N SER A 529 -1.38 17.46 -1.48
CA SER A 529 -0.02 17.91 -1.85
C SER A 529 -0.03 18.91 -3.01
N LYS A 530 -0.97 18.78 -3.97
CA LYS A 530 -1.18 19.80 -5.01
C LYS A 530 -1.66 21.12 -4.42
N MET A 531 -2.62 21.07 -3.48
CA MET A 531 -3.09 22.26 -2.76
C MET A 531 -1.95 22.93 -1.98
N ALA A 532 -1.17 22.16 -1.24
CA ALA A 532 -0.04 22.67 -0.47
C ALA A 532 0.94 23.44 -1.35
N LYS A 533 1.28 22.90 -2.52
CA LYS A 533 2.15 23.55 -3.51
C LYS A 533 1.51 24.80 -4.11
N SER A 534 0.21 24.76 -4.48
CA SER A 534 -0.48 25.92 -5.09
C SER A 534 -0.70 27.09 -4.11
N LEU A 535 -0.68 26.82 -2.81
CA LEU A 535 -0.81 27.81 -1.74
C LEU A 535 0.53 28.17 -1.06
N ASP A 536 1.66 27.70 -1.58
CA ASP A 536 3.02 27.89 -1.05
C ASP A 536 3.15 27.50 0.44
N LEU A 537 2.43 26.44 0.90
CA LEU A 537 2.37 26.13 2.32
C LEU A 537 3.72 25.72 2.91
N TYR A 538 4.55 25.01 2.14
CA TYR A 538 5.90 24.65 2.56
C TYR A 538 6.81 25.87 2.67
N GLU A 539 6.84 26.70 1.63
CA GLU A 539 7.65 27.90 1.55
C GLU A 539 7.29 28.92 2.64
N ARG A 540 6.01 28.99 3.00
CA ARG A 540 5.53 29.87 4.10
C ARG A 540 6.08 29.42 5.45
N GLU A 541 6.09 28.12 5.74
CA GLU A 541 6.66 27.59 6.98
C GLU A 541 8.19 27.75 7.00
N TYR A 542 8.87 27.50 5.88
CA TYR A 542 10.32 27.76 5.75
C TYR A 542 10.64 29.23 6.00
N TYR A 543 9.88 30.14 5.40
CA TYR A 543 10.03 31.57 5.60
C TYR A 543 9.77 32.00 7.06
N PHE A 544 8.78 31.39 7.71
CA PHE A 544 8.53 31.65 9.12
C PHE A 544 9.75 31.33 9.98
N TYR A 545 10.27 30.12 9.89
CA TYR A 545 11.39 29.71 10.74
C TYR A 545 12.69 30.44 10.42
N ASP A 546 12.95 30.74 9.15
CA ASP A 546 14.16 31.44 8.70
C ASP A 546 14.14 32.96 9.04
N ARG A 547 12.97 33.59 8.95
CA ARG A 547 12.88 35.04 8.99
C ARG A 547 12.07 35.64 10.15
N ILE A 548 11.08 34.92 10.66
CA ILE A 548 10.10 35.47 11.60
C ILE A 548 10.28 34.89 13.00
N ALA A 549 10.62 33.63 13.13
CA ALA A 549 10.67 32.88 14.39
C ALA A 549 11.53 33.55 15.46
N CYS A 550 12.65 34.21 15.09
CA CYS A 550 13.51 34.95 16.02
C CYS A 550 12.82 36.17 16.67
N TYR A 551 11.71 36.66 16.12
CA TYR A 551 10.93 37.77 16.67
C TYR A 551 9.74 37.29 17.51
N VAL A 552 9.40 36.01 17.46
CA VAL A 552 8.25 35.46 18.16
C VAL A 552 8.50 35.40 19.66
N ASN A 553 7.49 35.80 20.45
CA ASN A 553 7.55 35.88 21.91
C ASN A 553 6.72 34.84 22.65
N VAL A 554 6.37 33.76 21.94
CA VAL A 554 5.70 32.54 22.46
C VAL A 554 6.57 31.34 22.19
N LYS A 555 6.30 30.22 22.87
CA LYS A 555 7.09 29.00 22.71
C LYS A 555 6.79 28.35 21.33
N ILE A 556 7.83 28.06 20.61
CA ILE A 556 7.85 27.32 19.34
C ILE A 556 9.01 26.33 19.38
N PRO A 557 9.01 25.27 18.55
CA PRO A 557 10.16 24.38 18.42
C PRO A 557 11.41 25.16 18.00
N LYS A 558 12.55 24.78 18.58
CA LYS A 558 13.83 25.38 18.20
C LYS A 558 14.16 25.02 16.75
N TYR A 559 14.39 26.03 15.95
CA TYR A 559 14.86 25.90 14.59
C TYR A 559 16.32 25.46 14.56
N ILE A 560 16.64 24.45 13.73
CA ILE A 560 18.00 23.94 13.54
C ILE A 560 18.54 24.39 12.19
N SER A 561 17.88 24.01 11.09
CA SER A 561 18.27 24.37 9.72
C SER A 561 17.13 24.16 8.73
N LEU A 562 17.17 24.87 7.59
CA LEU A 562 16.48 24.45 6.37
C LEU A 562 17.31 23.37 5.67
N VAL A 563 16.63 22.40 5.05
CA VAL A 563 17.26 21.38 4.22
C VAL A 563 17.09 21.76 2.76
N LYS A 564 18.20 21.81 2.02
CA LYS A 564 18.24 22.21 0.60
C LYS A 564 18.70 21.03 -0.26
N ASN A 565 18.09 20.87 -1.42
CA ASN A 565 18.52 19.90 -2.43
C ASN A 565 19.74 20.44 -3.24
N GLU A 566 20.23 19.65 -4.19
CA GLU A 566 21.33 19.96 -5.09
C GLU A 566 21.14 21.26 -5.90
N ASN A 567 19.89 21.70 -6.09
CA ASN A 567 19.54 22.94 -6.78
C ASN A 567 19.38 24.14 -5.81
N TYR A 568 19.83 23.99 -4.56
CA TYR A 568 19.70 24.98 -3.48
C TYR A 568 18.25 25.38 -3.14
N ARG A 569 17.26 24.59 -3.58
CA ARG A 569 15.86 24.77 -3.20
C ARG A 569 15.61 24.16 -1.82
N ASN A 570 14.88 24.89 -0.98
CA ASN A 570 14.40 24.35 0.29
C ASN A 570 13.41 23.21 0.03
N ILE A 571 13.63 22.07 0.65
CA ILE A 571 12.79 20.87 0.54
C ILE A 571 12.29 20.38 1.90
N GLY A 572 12.84 20.90 2.98
CA GLY A 572 12.48 20.51 4.34
C GLY A 572 13.05 21.44 5.40
N ILE A 573 12.65 21.18 6.64
CA ILE A 573 13.06 21.91 7.83
C ILE A 573 13.40 20.95 8.96
N LEU A 574 14.51 21.21 9.65
CA LEU A 574 14.93 20.52 10.87
C LEU A 574 14.56 21.35 12.10
N LEU A 575 13.80 20.74 13.00
CA LEU A 575 13.35 21.29 14.26
C LEU A 575 13.78 20.40 15.42
N GLU A 576 13.83 20.91 16.64
CA GLU A 576 14.05 20.10 17.82
C GLU A 576 12.91 19.04 18.00
N ASN A 577 13.27 17.88 18.52
CA ASN A 577 12.28 16.86 18.86
C ASN A 577 11.71 17.12 20.26
N LEU A 578 10.53 17.72 20.32
CA LEU A 578 9.87 18.09 21.58
C LEU A 578 9.57 16.86 22.47
N PHE A 579 9.26 15.69 21.88
CA PHE A 579 9.00 14.48 22.65
C PHE A 579 10.21 14.00 23.49
N LEU A 580 11.42 14.38 23.08
CA LEU A 580 12.66 14.02 23.79
C LEU A 580 13.23 15.18 24.66
N GLN A 581 12.59 16.36 24.63
CA GLN A 581 13.04 17.55 25.37
C GLN A 581 12.25 17.83 26.65
N GLY A 582 11.13 17.16 26.88
CA GLY A 582 10.27 17.39 28.03
C GLY A 582 9.03 16.49 28.03
N ASN A 583 8.22 16.68 29.06
CA ASN A 583 6.98 15.94 29.25
C ASN A 583 5.81 16.62 28.52
N TYR A 584 5.72 16.39 27.19
CA TYR A 584 4.69 17.01 26.37
C TYR A 584 3.53 16.06 26.07
N LYS A 585 2.31 16.60 26.10
CA LYS A 585 1.12 16.00 25.49
C LYS A 585 0.77 16.72 24.21
N VAL A 586 0.12 15.99 23.29
CA VAL A 586 -0.40 16.52 22.02
C VAL A 586 -1.85 16.14 21.87
N ASN A 587 -2.59 16.87 21.03
CA ASN A 587 -3.95 16.57 20.66
C ASN A 587 -4.90 16.36 21.86
N LEU A 588 -4.87 17.30 22.83
CA LEU A 588 -5.78 17.26 23.96
C LEU A 588 -7.22 17.50 23.53
N ASN A 589 -8.15 16.73 24.06
CA ASN A 589 -9.57 17.02 23.91
C ASN A 589 -9.96 18.13 24.89
N LEU A 590 -9.88 19.38 24.43
CA LEU A 590 -10.13 20.56 25.27
C LEU A 590 -11.57 20.65 25.80
N ASN A 591 -12.52 19.91 25.22
CA ASN A 591 -13.87 19.79 25.77
C ASN A 591 -13.90 19.13 27.16
N ASN A 592 -12.92 18.29 27.46
CA ASN A 592 -12.81 17.53 28.70
C ASN A 592 -11.72 18.04 29.65
N GLU A 593 -10.96 19.06 29.22
CA GLU A 593 -9.88 19.65 30.00
C GLU A 593 -10.37 20.86 30.81
N LYS A 594 -9.52 21.29 31.77
CA LYS A 594 -9.77 22.50 32.54
C LYS A 594 -9.72 23.74 31.63
N ILE A 595 -10.67 24.67 31.83
CA ILE A 595 -10.78 25.88 31.02
C ILE A 595 -9.51 26.75 31.06
N GLU A 596 -8.77 26.69 32.16
CA GLU A 596 -7.50 27.42 32.33
C GLU A 596 -6.46 27.06 31.28
N ILE A 597 -6.48 25.83 30.74
CA ILE A 597 -5.58 25.42 29.65
C ILE A 597 -5.91 26.24 28.40
N SER A 598 -7.20 26.35 28.06
CA SER A 598 -7.66 27.14 26.91
C SER A 598 -7.40 28.64 27.09
N LEU A 599 -7.59 29.17 28.30
CA LEU A 599 -7.27 30.56 28.64
C LEU A 599 -5.77 30.84 28.49
N ASN A 600 -4.90 29.92 28.89
CA ASN A 600 -3.46 30.06 28.68
C ASN A 600 -3.10 30.11 27.18
N ILE A 601 -3.72 29.27 26.35
CA ILE A 601 -3.52 29.31 24.88
C ILE A 601 -3.91 30.69 24.33
N ILE A 602 -5.08 31.22 24.73
CA ILE A 602 -5.60 32.53 24.28
C ILE A 602 -4.69 33.66 24.76
N GLU A 603 -4.17 33.59 25.97
CA GLU A 603 -3.22 34.57 26.49
C GLU A 603 -1.92 34.58 25.65
N LYS A 604 -1.35 33.42 25.36
CA LYS A 604 -0.16 33.33 24.49
C LYS A 604 -0.45 33.79 23.06
N MET A 605 -1.63 33.48 22.52
CA MET A 605 -2.10 33.97 21.22
C MET A 605 -2.17 35.53 21.21
N ALA A 606 -2.78 36.16 22.23
CA ALA A 606 -2.84 37.60 22.35
C ALA A 606 -1.45 38.24 22.47
N LYS A 607 -0.57 37.60 23.26
CA LYS A 607 0.83 38.01 23.39
C LYS A 607 1.59 37.98 22.07
N PHE A 608 1.38 36.94 21.27
CA PHE A 608 1.95 36.80 19.94
C PHE A 608 1.45 37.91 19.00
N HIS A 609 0.13 38.12 18.94
CA HIS A 609 -0.48 39.12 18.07
C HIS A 609 -0.05 40.54 18.40
N THR A 610 0.07 40.91 19.69
CA THR A 610 0.47 42.25 20.11
C THR A 610 1.89 42.60 19.66
N LYS A 611 2.78 41.62 19.53
CA LYS A 611 4.16 41.81 19.05
C LYS A 611 4.22 42.42 17.65
N PHE A 612 3.24 42.08 16.80
CA PHE A 612 3.19 42.46 15.39
C PHE A 612 2.06 43.43 15.05
N TRP A 613 1.26 43.85 16.03
CA TRP A 613 0.06 44.65 15.85
C TRP A 613 0.34 45.96 15.13
N ASN A 614 -0.36 46.23 14.03
CA ASN A 614 -0.28 47.43 13.20
C ASN A 614 1.14 47.86 12.76
N LYS A 615 2.09 46.93 12.71
CA LYS A 615 3.43 47.20 12.17
C LYS A 615 3.38 47.16 10.64
N LYS A 616 4.42 47.75 10.00
CA LYS A 616 4.57 47.71 8.53
C LYS A 616 5.03 46.30 8.08
N LEU A 617 4.18 45.31 8.29
CA LEU A 617 4.54 43.90 8.18
C LEU A 617 5.01 43.50 6.78
N LYS A 618 4.41 44.04 5.70
CA LYS A 618 4.87 43.77 4.33
C LYS A 618 6.26 44.37 4.04
N SER A 619 6.63 45.48 4.72
CA SER A 619 7.97 46.03 4.60
C SER A 619 9.00 45.22 5.42
N MET A 620 8.59 44.66 6.56
CA MET A 620 9.43 43.82 7.40
C MET A 620 9.58 42.40 6.83
N PHE A 621 8.49 41.84 6.31
CA PHE A 621 8.36 40.47 5.82
C PHE A 621 7.64 40.46 4.46
N PRO A 622 8.36 40.77 3.35
CA PRO A 622 7.75 40.95 2.02
C PRO A 622 7.00 39.71 1.48
N GLU A 623 7.49 38.53 1.80
CA GLU A 623 6.92 37.29 1.30
C GLU A 623 5.69 36.80 2.09
N LEU A 624 5.43 37.40 3.27
CA LEU A 624 4.30 37.00 4.09
C LEU A 624 2.96 37.33 3.39
N LYS A 625 2.12 36.35 3.18
CA LYS A 625 0.87 36.49 2.41
C LYS A 625 -0.16 37.33 3.16
N MET A 626 -1.01 38.01 2.40
CA MET A 626 -2.22 38.68 2.88
C MET A 626 -3.46 38.02 2.23
N PRO A 627 -4.63 38.10 2.86
CA PRO A 627 -5.86 37.57 2.28
C PRO A 627 -6.19 38.10 0.87
N THR A 628 -5.73 39.30 0.54
CA THR A 628 -5.95 39.97 -0.75
C THR A 628 -4.81 39.82 -1.74
N ASP A 629 -3.78 39.05 -1.46
CA ASP A 629 -2.67 38.87 -2.41
C ASP A 629 -3.15 38.29 -3.75
N PRO A 630 -2.68 38.82 -4.91
CA PRO A 630 -3.27 38.57 -6.24
C PRO A 630 -3.27 37.11 -6.69
N ILE A 631 -2.34 36.30 -6.20
CA ILE A 631 -2.27 34.85 -6.51
C ILE A 631 -3.00 34.06 -5.43
N PHE A 632 -2.78 34.39 -4.17
CA PHE A 632 -3.28 33.64 -3.03
C PHE A 632 -4.81 33.68 -2.92
N CYS A 633 -5.41 34.86 -3.05
CA CYS A 633 -6.86 35.05 -2.92
C CYS A 633 -7.66 34.26 -3.99
N PRO A 634 -7.35 34.37 -5.30
CA PRO A 634 -8.06 33.59 -6.32
C PRO A 634 -7.83 32.08 -6.19
N THR A 635 -6.63 31.65 -5.79
CA THR A 635 -6.35 30.23 -5.58
C THR A 635 -7.24 29.62 -4.49
N TRP A 636 -7.40 30.33 -3.35
CA TRP A 636 -8.32 29.91 -2.30
C TRP A 636 -9.79 29.92 -2.75
N TYR A 637 -10.20 30.98 -3.46
CA TYR A 637 -11.55 31.09 -3.98
C TYR A 637 -11.92 29.90 -4.88
N ASN A 638 -11.06 29.60 -5.86
CA ASN A 638 -11.28 28.48 -6.79
C ASN A 638 -11.34 27.14 -6.06
N PHE A 639 -10.44 26.94 -5.10
CA PHE A 639 -10.40 25.73 -4.30
C PHE A 639 -11.69 25.50 -3.47
N ILE A 640 -12.23 26.56 -2.86
CA ILE A 640 -13.49 26.50 -2.10
C ILE A 640 -14.68 26.32 -3.05
N TYR A 641 -14.71 27.06 -4.16
CA TYR A 641 -15.78 27.02 -5.14
C TYR A 641 -15.94 25.63 -5.76
N GLU A 642 -14.86 25.00 -6.21
CA GLU A 642 -14.88 23.65 -6.78
C GLU A 642 -15.37 22.58 -5.79
N ARG A 643 -15.03 22.74 -4.51
CA ARG A 643 -15.42 21.79 -3.47
C ARG A 643 -16.82 22.01 -2.92
N TRP A 644 -17.37 23.20 -3.05
CA TRP A 644 -18.69 23.52 -2.55
C TRP A 644 -19.79 22.67 -3.19
N GLU A 645 -19.73 22.44 -4.49
CA GLU A 645 -20.69 21.59 -5.19
C GLU A 645 -20.58 20.12 -4.75
N LEU A 646 -19.37 19.63 -4.54
CA LEU A 646 -19.15 18.29 -4.02
C LEU A 646 -19.63 18.16 -2.57
N PHE A 647 -19.41 19.20 -1.75
CA PHE A 647 -19.89 19.26 -0.38
C PHE A 647 -21.41 19.22 -0.31
N LYS A 648 -22.11 20.07 -1.05
CA LYS A 648 -23.57 20.09 -1.12
C LYS A 648 -24.12 18.71 -1.49
N LYS A 649 -23.58 18.10 -2.55
CA LYS A 649 -24.00 16.76 -3.01
C LYS A 649 -23.78 15.68 -1.96
N LYS A 650 -22.64 15.72 -1.26
CA LYS A 650 -22.32 14.73 -0.21
C LYS A 650 -23.24 14.82 0.99
N TRP A 651 -23.69 16.03 1.34
CA TRP A 651 -24.42 16.32 2.55
C TRP A 651 -25.88 16.74 2.30
N GLU A 652 -26.43 16.55 1.07
CA GLU A 652 -27.75 16.99 0.64
C GLU A 652 -28.91 16.53 1.54
N ASN A 653 -28.78 15.37 2.19
CA ASN A 653 -29.78 14.81 3.10
C ASN A 653 -29.66 15.34 4.54
N ILE A 654 -28.66 16.14 4.86
CA ILE A 654 -28.37 16.65 6.21
C ILE A 654 -28.47 18.17 6.25
N LEU A 655 -27.99 18.86 5.19
CA LEU A 655 -27.99 20.31 5.12
C LEU A 655 -29.41 20.87 4.94
N HIS A 656 -29.73 21.84 5.75
CA HIS A 656 -30.95 22.61 5.59
C HIS A 656 -30.78 23.71 4.54
N HIS A 657 -31.86 24.14 3.92
CA HIS A 657 -31.86 25.16 2.85
C HIS A 657 -31.14 26.45 3.27
N HIS A 658 -31.35 26.90 4.51
CA HIS A 658 -30.70 28.11 5.03
C HIS A 658 -29.19 27.97 5.18
N GLU A 659 -28.68 26.78 5.48
CA GLU A 659 -27.22 26.50 5.57
C GLU A 659 -26.56 26.54 4.20
N ILE A 660 -27.25 25.99 3.19
CA ILE A 660 -26.80 26.06 1.79
C ILE A 660 -26.76 27.53 1.35
N GLN A 661 -27.84 28.31 1.62
CA GLN A 661 -27.89 29.73 1.29
C GLN A 661 -26.76 30.53 1.98
N TYR A 662 -26.47 30.21 3.24
CA TYR A 662 -25.34 30.82 3.97
C TYR A 662 -23.99 30.55 3.29
N GLY A 663 -23.72 29.30 2.91
CA GLY A 663 -22.51 28.92 2.22
C GLY A 663 -22.37 29.62 0.86
N GLU A 664 -23.43 29.70 0.08
CA GLU A 664 -23.45 30.41 -1.20
C GLU A 664 -23.20 31.92 -1.03
N ASN A 665 -23.77 32.55 -0.01
CA ASN A 665 -23.51 33.96 0.31
C ASN A 665 -22.01 34.18 0.66
N ILE A 666 -21.43 33.30 1.46
CA ILE A 666 -20.00 33.39 1.81
C ILE A 666 -19.09 33.26 0.55
N ILE A 667 -19.43 32.36 -0.35
CA ILE A 667 -18.67 32.19 -1.60
C ILE A 667 -18.83 33.41 -2.50
N ASN A 668 -20.05 33.93 -2.66
CA ASN A 668 -20.32 35.10 -3.47
C ASN A 668 -19.65 36.36 -2.93
N GLU A 669 -19.54 36.50 -1.61
CA GLU A 669 -18.89 37.63 -0.94
C GLU A 669 -17.41 37.39 -0.61
N PHE A 670 -16.85 36.27 -1.02
CA PHE A 670 -15.50 35.85 -0.60
C PHE A 670 -14.44 36.94 -0.76
N ILE A 671 -14.37 37.57 -1.92
CA ILE A 671 -13.39 38.64 -2.20
C ILE A 671 -13.58 39.83 -1.25
N GLN A 672 -14.83 40.23 -0.98
CA GLN A 672 -15.15 41.33 -0.06
C GLN A 672 -14.78 40.97 1.39
N ILE A 673 -15.02 39.72 1.79
CA ILE A 673 -14.58 39.20 3.09
C ILE A 673 -13.07 39.29 3.22
N GLN A 674 -12.31 38.85 2.21
CA GLN A 674 -10.84 38.91 2.21
C GLN A 674 -10.34 40.36 2.28
N GLN A 675 -11.00 41.29 1.61
CA GLN A 675 -10.70 42.74 1.72
C GLN A 675 -10.89 43.23 3.16
N ARG A 676 -12.02 42.92 3.81
CA ARG A 676 -12.26 43.29 5.20
C ARG A 676 -11.24 42.71 6.18
N LEU A 677 -10.76 41.48 5.93
CA LEU A 677 -9.72 40.84 6.74
C LEU A 677 -8.33 41.42 6.54
N SER A 678 -8.11 42.12 5.43
CA SER A 678 -6.81 42.75 5.08
C SER A 678 -6.71 44.21 5.50
N PHE A 679 -7.83 44.85 5.90
CA PHE A 679 -7.86 46.29 6.24
C PHE A 679 -7.97 46.52 7.74
N GLY A 680 -7.45 47.71 8.17
CA GLY A 680 -7.47 48.17 9.56
C GLY A 680 -6.41 47.51 10.42
N ASN A 681 -6.75 47.17 11.65
CA ASN A 681 -5.81 46.60 12.61
C ASN A 681 -5.45 45.17 12.28
N VAL A 682 -4.25 44.98 11.75
CA VAL A 682 -3.74 43.66 11.34
C VAL A 682 -2.49 43.28 12.15
N THR A 683 -2.23 42.00 12.22
CA THR A 683 -1.06 41.37 12.86
C THR A 683 -0.56 40.21 12.05
N ILE A 684 0.45 39.50 12.51
CA ILE A 684 0.78 38.17 11.99
C ILE A 684 -0.16 37.15 12.69
N ILE A 685 -0.81 36.30 11.94
CA ILE A 685 -1.63 35.19 12.41
C ILE A 685 -0.95 33.85 12.11
N HIS A 686 -1.19 32.88 12.95
CA HIS A 686 -0.75 31.50 12.73
C HIS A 686 -1.53 30.83 11.59
N GLY A 687 -2.84 31.08 11.56
CA GLY A 687 -3.78 30.62 10.52
C GLY A 687 -4.31 29.20 10.67
N ASP A 688 -3.78 28.38 11.61
CA ASP A 688 -4.21 27.00 11.87
C ASP A 688 -4.05 26.61 13.35
N ILE A 689 -4.43 27.49 14.28
CA ILE A 689 -4.36 27.19 15.73
C ILE A 689 -5.51 26.25 16.11
N LYS A 690 -5.13 25.00 16.42
CA LYS A 690 -6.03 23.96 16.91
C LYS A 690 -5.26 23.01 17.83
N SER A 691 -5.97 22.22 18.66
CA SER A 691 -5.33 21.35 19.65
C SER A 691 -4.25 20.41 19.06
N PRO A 692 -4.42 19.79 17.88
CA PRO A 692 -3.38 18.97 17.24
C PRO A 692 -2.09 19.73 16.90
N ASN A 693 -2.14 21.06 16.70
CA ASN A 693 -1.00 21.91 16.38
C ASN A 693 -0.37 22.57 17.61
N ILE A 694 -0.65 22.03 18.80
CA ILE A 694 -0.13 22.53 20.06
C ILE A 694 0.47 21.37 20.86
N PHE A 695 1.73 21.53 21.29
CA PHE A 695 2.37 20.69 22.29
C PHE A 695 2.19 21.33 23.67
N TYR A 696 1.69 20.58 24.65
CA TYR A 696 1.36 21.02 25.99
C TYR A 696 2.43 20.54 26.96
N ASP A 697 3.26 21.46 27.50
CA ASP A 697 4.30 21.19 28.49
C ASP A 697 3.64 20.94 29.85
N ILE A 698 3.50 19.67 30.24
CA ILE A 698 2.80 19.28 31.48
C ILE A 698 3.52 19.82 32.71
N ASP A 699 4.84 19.78 32.71
CA ASP A 699 5.67 20.21 33.85
C ASP A 699 5.62 21.72 34.05
N LYS A 700 5.14 22.47 33.04
CA LYS A 700 4.94 23.92 33.06
C LYS A 700 3.46 24.30 32.98
N ASN A 701 2.62 23.58 33.67
CA ASN A 701 1.16 23.86 33.74
C ASN A 701 0.53 23.97 32.38
N TYR A 702 0.81 22.99 31.48
CA TYR A 702 0.30 22.94 30.12
C TYR A 702 0.66 24.18 29.27
N GLU A 703 1.88 24.75 29.45
CA GLU A 703 2.34 25.85 28.61
C GLU A 703 2.31 25.42 27.14
N PRO A 704 1.59 26.16 26.25
CA PRO A 704 1.47 25.79 24.85
C PRO A 704 2.76 26.12 24.07
N CYS A 705 3.19 25.16 23.25
CA CYS A 705 4.22 25.33 22.24
C CYS A 705 3.57 25.16 20.87
N PHE A 706 3.52 26.21 20.07
CA PHE A 706 2.83 26.22 18.77
C PHE A 706 3.71 25.64 17.68
N ILE A 707 3.12 24.73 16.87
CA ILE A 707 3.78 24.08 15.75
C ILE A 707 2.94 24.25 14.48
N ASP A 708 3.49 23.86 13.32
CA ASP A 708 2.80 23.83 12.03
C ASP A 708 2.40 25.23 11.50
N TRP A 709 3.42 26.06 11.25
CA TRP A 709 3.29 27.45 10.82
C TRP A 709 3.04 27.64 9.31
N GLN A 710 2.62 26.60 8.61
CA GLN A 710 2.39 26.60 7.16
C GLN A 710 1.29 27.57 6.70
N HIS A 711 0.36 27.94 7.57
CA HIS A 711 -0.74 28.88 7.27
C HIS A 711 -0.44 30.32 7.71
N ILE A 712 0.79 30.60 8.16
CA ILE A 712 1.16 31.94 8.61
C ILE A 712 0.84 33.02 7.57
N ALA A 713 0.23 34.12 8.03
CA ALA A 713 -0.21 35.23 7.17
C ALA A 713 -0.28 36.56 7.93
N ILE A 714 -0.46 37.64 7.19
CA ILE A 714 -0.93 38.89 7.75
C ILE A 714 -2.46 38.85 7.76
N GLY A 715 -3.08 39.09 8.91
CA GLY A 715 -4.51 39.07 9.06
C GLY A 715 -4.99 39.72 10.37
N LYS A 716 -6.25 39.54 10.70
CA LYS A 716 -6.80 39.99 11.98
C LYS A 716 -6.58 38.92 13.04
N GLY A 717 -6.01 39.23 14.18
CA GLY A 717 -5.74 38.28 15.26
C GLY A 717 -6.95 37.47 15.72
N VAL A 718 -8.15 38.04 15.60
CA VAL A 718 -9.41 37.33 15.90
C VAL A 718 -9.66 36.12 15.01
N GLN A 719 -9.03 36.04 13.83
CA GLN A 719 -9.15 34.86 12.95
C GLN A 719 -8.59 33.59 13.63
N ASP A 720 -7.43 33.72 14.29
CA ASP A 720 -6.84 32.61 15.03
C ASP A 720 -7.73 32.20 16.23
N LEU A 721 -8.33 33.15 16.92
CA LEU A 721 -9.25 32.87 18.02
C LEU A 721 -10.50 32.10 17.55
N VAL A 722 -11.11 32.55 16.45
CA VAL A 722 -12.32 31.92 15.89
C VAL A 722 -11.98 30.51 15.40
N PHE A 723 -10.85 30.35 14.69
CA PHE A 723 -10.41 29.06 14.20
C PHE A 723 -10.13 28.08 15.35
N PHE A 724 -9.41 28.55 16.39
CA PHE A 724 -9.17 27.75 17.59
C PHE A 724 -10.48 27.26 18.27
N LEU A 725 -11.48 28.11 18.36
CA LEU A 725 -12.76 27.77 18.96
C LEU A 725 -13.52 26.72 18.14
N ILE A 726 -13.62 26.91 16.83
CA ILE A 726 -14.37 26.02 15.94
C ILE A 726 -13.72 24.64 15.86
N GLU A 727 -12.40 24.58 15.83
CA GLU A 727 -11.65 23.32 15.67
C GLU A 727 -11.39 22.58 16.99
N SER A 728 -11.57 23.22 18.13
CA SER A 728 -11.18 22.65 19.43
C SER A 728 -12.35 22.33 20.35
N PHE A 729 -13.57 22.82 20.04
CA PHE A 729 -14.74 22.65 20.92
C PHE A 729 -15.97 22.17 20.17
N ASP A 730 -16.81 21.42 20.90
CA ASP A 730 -18.13 21.01 20.41
C ASP A 730 -19.03 22.24 20.14
N ILE A 731 -19.82 22.17 19.08
CA ILE A 731 -20.64 23.29 18.59
C ILE A 731 -21.62 23.79 19.66
N GLU A 732 -22.13 22.91 20.51
CA GLU A 732 -23.09 23.23 21.58
C GLU A 732 -22.45 24.10 22.68
N LYS A 733 -21.16 24.08 22.86
CA LYS A 733 -20.40 24.88 23.84
C LYS A 733 -20.05 26.27 23.33
N LEU A 734 -19.99 26.44 22.00
CA LEU A 734 -19.56 27.70 21.38
C LEU A 734 -20.39 28.93 21.79
N PRO A 735 -21.72 28.86 21.93
CA PRO A 735 -22.51 30.02 22.36
C PRO A 735 -22.11 30.60 23.75
N VAL A 736 -21.58 29.75 24.63
CA VAL A 736 -21.10 30.16 25.96
C VAL A 736 -19.60 30.52 25.93
N LEU A 737 -18.79 29.72 25.22
CA LEU A 737 -17.34 29.90 25.21
C LEU A 737 -16.90 31.08 24.35
N PHE A 738 -17.57 31.36 23.25
CA PHE A 738 -17.15 32.41 22.34
C PHE A 738 -17.17 33.82 23.01
N PRO A 739 -18.26 34.28 23.69
CA PRO A 739 -18.21 35.55 24.41
C PRO A 739 -17.14 35.60 25.50
N LEU A 740 -17.01 34.52 26.26
CA LEU A 740 -16.00 34.42 27.33
C LEU A 740 -14.56 34.57 26.79
N PHE A 741 -14.21 33.79 25.79
CA PHE A 741 -12.87 33.76 25.23
C PHE A 741 -12.56 35.02 24.41
N LYS A 742 -13.54 35.58 23.71
CA LYS A 742 -13.43 36.86 23.03
C LYS A 742 -13.10 37.97 24.03
N ASN A 743 -13.83 38.06 25.13
CA ASN A 743 -13.58 39.09 26.16
C ASN A 743 -12.22 38.87 26.84
N TYR A 744 -11.83 37.62 27.11
CA TYR A 744 -10.53 37.34 27.69
C TYR A 744 -9.38 37.70 26.73
N TYR A 745 -9.49 37.33 25.46
CA TYR A 745 -8.54 37.72 24.41
C TYR A 745 -8.39 39.24 24.31
N TYR A 746 -9.50 39.96 24.33
CA TYR A 746 -9.56 41.41 24.30
C TYR A 746 -8.82 42.05 25.52
N ILE A 747 -9.12 41.55 26.74
CA ILE A 747 -8.42 41.98 27.95
C ILE A 747 -6.90 41.77 27.83
N LYS A 748 -6.50 40.59 27.32
CA LYS A 748 -5.07 40.27 27.15
C LYS A 748 -4.39 41.11 26.09
N LEU A 749 -5.08 41.54 25.04
CA LEU A 749 -4.53 42.52 24.10
C LEU A 749 -4.23 43.86 24.79
N ILE A 750 -5.14 44.38 25.62
CA ILE A 750 -4.98 45.64 26.37
C ILE A 750 -3.83 45.50 27.39
N GLU A 751 -3.80 44.42 28.16
CA GLU A 751 -2.73 44.15 29.13
C GLU A 751 -1.34 44.11 28.48
N ASN A 752 -1.28 43.67 27.21
CA ASN A 752 -0.04 43.66 26.42
C ASN A 752 0.20 44.98 25.63
N GLY A 753 -0.55 46.05 25.93
CA GLY A 753 -0.27 47.42 25.48
C GLY A 753 -0.99 47.88 24.21
N ILE A 754 -2.01 47.16 23.75
CA ILE A 754 -2.84 47.62 22.63
C ILE A 754 -3.88 48.60 23.16
N SER A 755 -4.00 49.81 22.55
CA SER A 755 -5.01 50.79 22.95
C SER A 755 -6.41 50.30 22.59
N TYR A 756 -7.40 50.67 23.41
CA TYR A 756 -8.83 50.33 23.23
C TYR A 756 -9.32 50.72 21.83
N SER A 757 -9.01 51.92 21.37
CA SER A 757 -9.40 52.45 20.06
C SER A 757 -8.74 51.69 18.86
N SER A 758 -7.76 50.87 19.11
CA SER A 758 -7.11 50.08 18.05
C SER A 758 -7.68 48.66 17.93
N ILE A 759 -8.62 48.27 18.80
CA ILE A 759 -9.20 46.91 18.79
C ILE A 759 -10.61 46.94 18.14
N GLU A 760 -11.32 48.03 18.26
CA GLU A 760 -12.60 48.29 17.55
C GLU A 760 -12.39 48.53 16.05
#